data_721dd18f68bbcbd09f5414506decc46f
#
_entry.id   721dd18f68bbcbd09f5414506decc46f
#
_cell.length_a   1.000
_cell.length_b   1.000
_cell.length_c   1.000
_cell.angle_alpha   90.00
_cell.angle_beta   90.00
_cell.angle_gamma   90.00
#
_symmetry.space_group_name_H-M   'P 1'
#
loop_
_entity.id
_entity.type
_entity.pdbx_description
1 polymer ?
#
loop_
_entity_poly.entity_id
_entity_poly.type
_entity_poly.pdbx_seq_one_letter_code
_entity_poly.pdbx_strand_id
1 'polypeptide(L)'
;MKKYDIKTTDKETLRKWFYLMTLGRAIDEKAPSYLLQSLGWSYHAPYAGHDGIQLAMGQVFDKDTDFLFPYYRDMLTVLSAGMTAEEIILNGISKATDLTSGGRHMSNHFSKMEWHIENVSSATATHDLHAAGVARAMVYYGQKGVAITSHEESAASEGYVYEAINGASNERLPVIFVFQDNGYGISVPKKDQTANRKVADNFSGFKNLRIIHCNGKDVFDSMNAMTEAKEYAIANRTPVIVQANCVRIGSHSNSDKHTLYRDENELTYVKSADPLYKFHRMLIRYGRFTEEELKEIADLAAKDLKAANRKAMAAPDPDPSTVKDYVLPEPYQPQKYKEGVQNEEGEKETLVTAINKTLKAEFRHNPDTFIWGQDVANKEKGGVFNITKGMQQEFGIERVFNAPIAEDYIVGTANGMCRFDPKIHVVIEGAEFADYFWPAVEQYVECTHEYWRSNGQFTPNITLRLASGGYIGGGLYHSQTIEGALTSLPGARIVYPSFADDAAGLLRTSMRSKGFTLYLEPKALYNAVEASTFVPEDFEVPFGKARIRRPGKDLTIITYGNTTHLCLNVAELLYKEKGWELEVIDLRTLIPLDKEAIFNSVKKTSKVLIVHEDKVFSGFGAEIAGIIGSELFQYLDAPIQRVGSLFTPVGFHPVLERAILPNEETIYHAAKELLLY
;
A
#
# COMPACT_ATOMS: atom_id res chain seq x y z
N MET A 1 -4.25 -4.86 37.41
CA MET A 1 -4.15 -5.91 36.38
C MET A 1 -4.96 -7.14 36.77
N LYS A 2 -5.97 -7.52 35.96
CA LYS A 2 -6.68 -8.80 36.13
C LYS A 2 -5.71 -9.91 35.73
N LYS A 3 -5.39 -10.82 36.64
CA LYS A 3 -4.50 -11.95 36.36
C LYS A 3 -5.33 -13.20 36.12
N TYR A 4 -5.12 -13.83 34.96
CA TYR A 4 -5.77 -15.06 34.57
C TYR A 4 -4.98 -16.28 35.07
N ASP A 5 -5.67 -17.22 35.70
CA ASP A 5 -5.14 -18.54 36.04
C ASP A 5 -6.27 -19.58 36.07
N ILE A 6 -5.91 -20.86 36.06
CA ILE A 6 -6.86 -21.97 36.01
C ILE A 6 -7.84 -22.01 37.18
N LYS A 7 -7.48 -21.50 38.36
CA LYS A 7 -8.30 -21.57 39.58
C LYS A 7 -9.26 -20.39 39.65
N THR A 8 -8.85 -19.19 39.25
CA THR A 8 -9.58 -17.94 39.44
C THR A 8 -10.43 -17.53 38.25
N THR A 9 -10.06 -17.97 37.03
CA THR A 9 -10.85 -17.70 35.83
C THR A 9 -12.21 -18.43 35.94
N ASP A 10 -13.33 -17.75 35.69
CA ASP A 10 -14.66 -18.31 35.79
C ASP A 10 -14.90 -19.43 34.79
N LYS A 11 -15.85 -20.34 35.14
CA LYS A 11 -16.11 -21.56 34.36
C LYS A 11 -16.65 -21.24 32.95
N GLU A 12 -17.43 -20.16 32.80
CA GLU A 12 -18.01 -19.76 31.53
C GLU A 12 -16.93 -19.25 30.55
N THR A 13 -16.01 -18.43 31.04
CA THR A 13 -14.85 -18.00 30.25
C THR A 13 -14.00 -19.20 29.81
N LEU A 14 -13.71 -20.14 30.69
CA LEU A 14 -12.96 -21.36 30.34
C LEU A 14 -13.72 -22.21 29.32
N ARG A 15 -15.03 -22.33 29.44
CA ARG A 15 -15.91 -23.01 28.47
C ARG A 15 -15.82 -22.36 27.08
N LYS A 16 -15.93 -21.02 27.03
CA LYS A 16 -15.82 -20.26 25.80
C LYS A 16 -14.46 -20.46 25.14
N TRP A 17 -13.36 -20.38 25.91
CA TRP A 17 -12.02 -20.55 25.37
C TRP A 17 -11.80 -21.96 24.79
N PHE A 18 -12.23 -23.00 25.54
CA PHE A 18 -12.12 -24.38 25.07
C PHE A 18 -12.98 -24.62 23.80
N TYR A 19 -14.19 -24.06 23.75
CA TYR A 19 -15.04 -24.11 22.56
C TYR A 19 -14.38 -23.49 21.34
N LEU A 20 -13.85 -22.25 21.48
CA LEU A 20 -13.19 -21.53 20.37
C LEU A 20 -11.96 -22.28 19.84
N MET A 21 -11.11 -22.77 20.74
CA MET A 21 -9.94 -23.57 20.36
C MET A 21 -10.34 -24.86 19.64
N THR A 22 -11.39 -25.53 20.13
CA THR A 22 -11.89 -26.78 19.53
C THR A 22 -12.53 -26.53 18.17
N LEU A 23 -13.34 -25.48 18.02
CA LEU A 23 -13.96 -25.11 16.75
C LEU A 23 -12.91 -24.68 15.73
N GLY A 24 -11.94 -23.83 16.12
CA GLY A 24 -10.85 -23.39 15.25
C GLY A 24 -10.03 -24.57 14.75
N ARG A 25 -9.66 -25.53 15.63
CA ARG A 25 -8.96 -26.74 15.23
C ARG A 25 -9.78 -27.61 14.27
N ALA A 26 -11.07 -27.74 14.50
CA ALA A 26 -11.94 -28.50 13.60
C ALA A 26 -12.06 -27.86 12.20
N ILE A 27 -12.01 -26.51 12.10
CA ILE A 27 -11.94 -25.79 10.82
C ILE A 27 -10.58 -26.02 10.16
N ASP A 28 -9.48 -25.84 10.90
CA ASP A 28 -8.10 -25.99 10.44
C ASP A 28 -7.84 -27.40 9.87
N GLU A 29 -8.26 -28.43 10.59
CA GLU A 29 -8.16 -29.83 10.17
C GLU A 29 -9.04 -30.17 8.95
N LYS A 30 -10.15 -29.45 8.77
CA LYS A 30 -11.06 -29.64 7.63
C LYS A 30 -10.54 -28.95 6.36
N ALA A 31 -9.79 -27.87 6.47
CA ALA A 31 -9.34 -27.06 5.33
C ALA A 31 -8.69 -27.86 4.18
N PRO A 32 -7.78 -28.83 4.41
CA PRO A 32 -7.22 -29.66 3.34
C PRO A 32 -8.27 -30.47 2.55
N SER A 33 -9.40 -30.79 3.15
CA SER A 33 -10.46 -31.55 2.46
C SER A 33 -11.12 -30.75 1.34
N TYR A 34 -11.20 -29.41 1.45
CA TYR A 34 -11.72 -28.57 0.38
C TYR A 34 -10.77 -28.53 -0.81
N LEU A 35 -9.46 -28.43 -0.56
CA LEU A 35 -8.45 -28.49 -1.62
C LEU A 35 -8.50 -29.81 -2.37
N LEU A 36 -8.54 -30.93 -1.64
CA LEU A 36 -8.61 -32.28 -2.25
C LEU A 36 -9.87 -32.51 -3.09
N GLN A 37 -10.95 -31.78 -2.81
CA GLN A 37 -12.21 -31.83 -3.55
C GLN A 37 -12.31 -30.75 -4.64
N SER A 38 -11.24 -29.97 -4.85
CA SER A 38 -11.21 -28.82 -5.80
C SER A 38 -12.29 -27.75 -5.49
N LEU A 39 -12.61 -27.55 -4.22
CA LEU A 39 -13.64 -26.62 -3.75
C LEU A 39 -13.05 -25.27 -3.27
N GLY A 40 -11.74 -25.10 -3.31
CA GLY A 40 -11.03 -23.91 -2.82
C GLY A 40 -10.00 -24.27 -1.76
N TRP A 41 -9.65 -23.26 -0.95
CA TRP A 41 -8.59 -23.31 0.07
C TRP A 41 -7.23 -23.70 -0.51
N SER A 42 -6.92 -23.14 -1.66
CA SER A 42 -5.67 -23.40 -2.40
C SER A 42 -4.41 -23.01 -1.63
N TYR A 43 -4.53 -22.07 -0.71
CA TYR A 43 -3.52 -21.75 0.28
C TYR A 43 -4.07 -21.99 1.68
N HIS A 44 -3.44 -22.89 2.43
CA HIS A 44 -3.77 -23.17 3.82
C HIS A 44 -2.50 -23.25 4.66
N ALA A 45 -2.39 -22.38 5.63
CA ALA A 45 -1.33 -22.34 6.63
C ALA A 45 -1.90 -22.73 7.99
N PRO A 46 -1.73 -23.97 8.45
CA PRO A 46 -2.33 -24.43 9.70
C PRO A 46 -1.76 -23.68 10.91
N TYR A 47 -2.65 -23.21 11.79
CA TYR A 47 -2.25 -22.46 12.97
C TYR A 47 -1.94 -23.31 14.20
N ALA A 48 -2.24 -24.62 14.15
CA ALA A 48 -2.06 -25.53 15.26
C ALA A 48 -0.69 -25.39 15.93
N GLY A 49 -0.71 -25.12 17.25
CA GLY A 49 0.48 -24.84 18.05
C GLY A 49 0.67 -23.37 18.43
N HIS A 50 -0.12 -22.46 17.83
CA HIS A 50 -0.17 -21.02 18.15
C HIS A 50 -1.41 -20.66 19.00
N ASP A 51 -2.18 -21.63 19.42
CA ASP A 51 -3.54 -21.50 19.96
C ASP A 51 -3.64 -20.54 21.14
N GLY A 52 -2.68 -20.57 22.07
CA GLY A 52 -2.75 -19.74 23.29
C GLY A 52 -2.65 -18.25 22.97
N ILE A 53 -1.66 -17.86 22.17
CA ILE A 53 -1.46 -16.44 21.82
C ILE A 53 -2.57 -15.94 20.87
N GLN A 54 -3.02 -16.76 19.93
CA GLN A 54 -4.08 -16.38 19.01
C GLN A 54 -5.43 -16.22 19.71
N LEU A 55 -5.78 -17.13 20.63
CA LEU A 55 -6.93 -16.95 21.50
C LEU A 55 -6.83 -15.63 22.27
N ALA A 56 -5.67 -15.35 22.86
CA ALA A 56 -5.45 -14.16 23.68
C ALA A 56 -5.56 -12.87 22.87
N MET A 57 -4.99 -12.80 21.67
CA MET A 57 -5.11 -11.64 20.79
C MET A 57 -6.57 -11.31 20.51
N GLY A 58 -7.37 -12.30 20.07
CA GLY A 58 -8.77 -12.05 19.76
C GLY A 58 -9.63 -11.75 20.97
N GLN A 59 -9.32 -12.31 22.18
CA GLN A 59 -10.06 -12.01 23.40
C GLN A 59 -9.73 -10.66 24.05
N VAL A 60 -8.54 -10.12 23.78
CA VAL A 60 -8.10 -8.79 24.27
C VAL A 60 -8.51 -7.68 23.30
N PHE A 61 -8.66 -7.98 22.03
CA PHE A 61 -9.12 -7.06 21.01
C PHE A 61 -10.55 -6.56 21.32
N ASP A 62 -10.73 -5.25 21.21
CA ASP A 62 -12.02 -4.57 21.36
C ASP A 62 -12.37 -3.87 20.03
N LYS A 63 -13.33 -4.38 19.31
CA LYS A 63 -13.75 -3.90 17.99
C LYS A 63 -14.25 -2.44 17.97
N ASP A 64 -14.56 -1.87 19.12
CA ASP A 64 -15.07 -0.50 19.22
C ASP A 64 -13.94 0.54 19.45
N THR A 65 -12.74 0.07 19.82
CA THR A 65 -11.61 0.96 20.15
C THR A 65 -10.29 0.57 19.51
N ASP A 66 -10.09 -0.70 19.17
CA ASP A 66 -8.83 -1.22 18.66
C ASP A 66 -8.89 -1.51 17.16
N PHE A 67 -7.70 -1.65 16.56
CA PHE A 67 -7.52 -2.16 15.21
C PHE A 67 -6.68 -3.45 15.25
N LEU A 68 -7.07 -4.46 14.47
CA LEU A 68 -6.42 -5.75 14.40
C LEU A 68 -5.93 -6.03 12.97
N PHE A 69 -4.65 -6.33 12.84
CA PHE A 69 -3.97 -6.69 11.59
C PHE A 69 -3.50 -8.15 11.68
N PRO A 70 -4.37 -9.12 11.34
CA PRO A 70 -4.05 -10.54 11.45
C PRO A 70 -3.26 -11.02 10.22
N TYR A 71 -2.20 -11.82 10.42
CA TYR A 71 -1.54 -12.44 9.28
C TYR A 71 -2.20 -13.77 8.87
N TYR A 72 -1.75 -14.36 7.77
CA TYR A 72 -2.39 -15.53 7.14
C TYR A 72 -2.53 -16.78 8.03
N ARG A 73 -1.85 -16.85 9.17
CA ARG A 73 -1.99 -17.97 10.13
C ARG A 73 -2.95 -17.67 11.29
N ASP A 74 -3.50 -16.48 11.37
CA ASP A 74 -4.28 -15.98 12.51
C ASP A 74 -5.75 -16.41 12.52
N MET A 75 -6.06 -17.62 12.05
CA MET A 75 -7.43 -18.11 12.00
C MET A 75 -8.11 -18.11 13.39
N LEU A 76 -7.43 -18.59 14.44
CA LEU A 76 -8.01 -18.58 15.78
C LEU A 76 -8.10 -17.18 16.36
N THR A 77 -7.21 -16.26 15.98
CA THR A 77 -7.29 -14.84 16.38
C THR A 77 -8.61 -14.24 15.92
N VAL A 78 -8.91 -14.33 14.63
CA VAL A 78 -10.13 -13.72 14.08
C VAL A 78 -11.40 -14.43 14.55
N LEU A 79 -11.38 -15.77 14.73
CA LEU A 79 -12.47 -16.54 15.34
C LEU A 79 -12.70 -16.10 16.80
N SER A 80 -11.63 -15.90 17.55
CA SER A 80 -11.65 -15.45 18.94
C SER A 80 -12.10 -13.99 19.07
N ALA A 81 -11.81 -13.14 18.08
CA ALA A 81 -12.33 -11.78 17.97
C ALA A 81 -13.81 -11.71 17.60
N GLY A 82 -14.41 -12.84 17.18
CA GLY A 82 -15.85 -12.97 16.95
C GLY A 82 -16.28 -13.27 15.52
N MET A 83 -15.35 -13.39 14.55
CA MET A 83 -15.69 -13.92 13.22
C MET A 83 -16.29 -15.34 13.37
N THR A 84 -17.27 -15.64 12.53
CA THR A 84 -17.95 -16.94 12.58
C THR A 84 -17.21 -18.00 11.75
N ALA A 85 -17.45 -19.27 12.06
CA ALA A 85 -16.94 -20.38 11.24
C ALA A 85 -17.41 -20.30 9.78
N GLU A 86 -18.62 -19.78 9.53
CA GLU A 86 -19.16 -19.57 8.18
C GLU A 86 -18.34 -18.54 7.43
N GLU A 87 -18.04 -17.36 8.02
CA GLU A 87 -17.22 -16.29 7.40
C GLU A 87 -15.82 -16.81 7.08
N ILE A 88 -15.20 -17.58 7.98
CA ILE A 88 -13.89 -18.19 7.77
C ILE A 88 -13.90 -19.18 6.59
N ILE A 89 -14.93 -20.04 6.51
CA ILE A 89 -15.04 -21.02 5.42
C ILE A 89 -15.33 -20.32 4.09
N LEU A 90 -16.16 -19.27 4.06
CA LEU A 90 -16.44 -18.46 2.86
C LEU A 90 -15.15 -17.89 2.27
N ASN A 91 -14.25 -17.34 3.10
CA ASN A 91 -12.93 -16.90 2.68
C ASN A 91 -12.09 -18.09 2.18
N GLY A 92 -12.04 -19.18 2.91
CA GLY A 92 -11.26 -20.37 2.54
C GLY A 92 -11.63 -20.93 1.17
N ILE A 93 -12.91 -20.95 0.82
CA ILE A 93 -13.42 -21.46 -0.47
C ILE A 93 -13.73 -20.35 -1.47
N SER A 94 -13.31 -19.12 -1.20
CA SER A 94 -13.31 -17.93 -2.09
C SER A 94 -14.68 -17.62 -2.69
N LYS A 95 -15.74 -17.61 -1.89
CA LYS A 95 -17.12 -17.33 -2.34
C LYS A 95 -17.38 -15.83 -2.55
N ALA A 96 -18.36 -15.52 -3.40
CA ALA A 96 -18.77 -14.13 -3.68
C ALA A 96 -19.20 -13.37 -2.42
N THR A 97 -19.71 -14.06 -1.41
CA THR A 97 -20.14 -13.50 -0.13
C THR A 97 -19.07 -13.52 0.96
N ASP A 98 -17.82 -13.83 0.60
CA ASP A 98 -16.67 -13.66 1.50
C ASP A 98 -16.53 -12.19 1.89
N LEU A 99 -16.62 -11.90 3.19
CA LEU A 99 -16.52 -10.54 3.73
C LEU A 99 -15.15 -9.90 3.52
N THR A 100 -14.09 -10.69 3.38
CA THR A 100 -12.74 -10.21 3.19
C THR A 100 -12.55 -9.59 1.82
N SER A 101 -13.02 -10.27 0.76
CA SER A 101 -12.58 -9.95 -0.60
C SER A 101 -13.59 -10.27 -1.71
N GLY A 102 -14.72 -10.92 -1.37
CA GLY A 102 -15.61 -11.44 -2.42
C GLY A 102 -14.93 -12.46 -3.34
N GLY A 103 -13.97 -13.21 -2.81
CA GLY A 103 -13.20 -14.21 -3.55
C GLY A 103 -11.98 -13.70 -4.33
N ARG A 104 -11.60 -12.41 -4.17
CA ARG A 104 -10.45 -11.80 -4.88
C ARG A 104 -9.11 -12.08 -4.19
N HIS A 105 -9.10 -12.16 -2.87
CA HIS A 105 -7.89 -12.39 -2.09
C HIS A 105 -7.67 -13.88 -1.81
N MET A 106 -6.44 -14.23 -1.45
CA MET A 106 -6.08 -15.59 -1.05
C MET A 106 -6.84 -16.03 0.21
N SER A 107 -7.14 -17.31 0.32
CA SER A 107 -7.62 -17.92 1.56
C SER A 107 -6.63 -17.68 2.72
N ASN A 108 -7.11 -17.78 3.94
CA ASN A 108 -6.40 -17.47 5.18
C ASN A 108 -6.06 -15.97 5.42
N HIS A 109 -6.44 -15.07 4.54
CA HIS A 109 -6.31 -13.63 4.77
C HIS A 109 -7.67 -13.09 5.19
N PHE A 110 -7.93 -13.15 6.49
CA PHE A 110 -9.23 -12.83 7.05
C PHE A 110 -9.34 -11.34 7.38
N SER A 111 -10.47 -10.72 7.06
CA SER A 111 -10.80 -9.38 7.52
C SER A 111 -12.29 -9.21 7.74
N LYS A 112 -12.62 -8.24 8.60
CA LYS A 112 -13.99 -7.77 8.87
C LYS A 112 -13.89 -6.27 9.16
N MET A 113 -13.83 -5.47 8.10
CA MET A 113 -13.51 -4.04 8.16
C MET A 113 -14.44 -3.25 9.08
N GLU A 114 -15.74 -3.62 9.13
CA GLU A 114 -16.72 -3.00 10.04
C GLU A 114 -16.39 -3.18 11.54
N TRP A 115 -15.47 -4.09 11.87
CA TRP A 115 -14.98 -4.37 13.21
C TRP A 115 -13.52 -4.00 13.39
N HIS A 116 -12.93 -3.27 12.44
CA HIS A 116 -11.50 -2.95 12.43
C HIS A 116 -10.58 -4.18 12.47
N ILE A 117 -11.06 -5.31 11.92
CA ILE A 117 -10.19 -6.44 11.55
C ILE A 117 -9.77 -6.19 10.10
N GLU A 118 -8.53 -5.73 9.94
CA GLU A 118 -8.04 -5.11 8.73
C GLU A 118 -7.64 -6.12 7.65
N ASN A 119 -7.79 -5.73 6.38
CA ASN A 119 -7.33 -6.51 5.25
C ASN A 119 -5.81 -6.36 5.12
N VAL A 120 -5.12 -7.49 5.10
CA VAL A 120 -3.65 -7.55 4.98
C VAL A 120 -3.25 -8.39 3.77
N SER A 121 -2.05 -8.16 3.24
CA SER A 121 -1.50 -8.94 2.13
C SER A 121 -0.73 -10.18 2.58
N SER A 122 -0.21 -10.92 1.62
CA SER A 122 0.68 -12.07 1.85
C SER A 122 2.15 -11.67 2.03
N ALA A 123 2.55 -10.48 1.61
CA ALA A 123 3.88 -9.95 1.90
C ALA A 123 4.00 -9.78 3.41
N THR A 124 4.89 -10.58 4.00
CA THR A 124 4.86 -10.84 5.44
C THR A 124 5.25 -9.60 6.24
N ALA A 125 4.42 -9.22 7.23
CA ALA A 125 4.60 -8.08 8.14
C ALA A 125 4.55 -6.66 7.49
N THR A 126 4.18 -6.50 6.21
CA THR A 126 3.95 -5.17 5.60
C THR A 126 2.96 -4.33 6.39
N HIS A 127 1.97 -4.99 6.97
CA HIS A 127 0.90 -4.40 7.79
C HIS A 127 1.36 -3.86 9.16
N ASP A 128 2.59 -4.09 9.59
CA ASP A 128 3.17 -3.43 10.78
C ASP A 128 3.25 -1.91 10.58
N LEU A 129 3.56 -1.46 9.36
CA LEU A 129 3.55 -0.05 8.98
C LEU A 129 2.13 0.52 8.99
N HIS A 130 1.15 -0.24 8.51
CA HIS A 130 -0.27 0.16 8.55
C HIS A 130 -0.76 0.31 9.99
N ALA A 131 -0.40 -0.63 10.88
CA ALA A 131 -0.72 -0.55 12.30
C ALA A 131 -0.11 0.71 12.96
N ALA A 132 1.12 1.06 12.63
CA ALA A 132 1.75 2.30 13.09
C ALA A 132 0.99 3.54 12.58
N GLY A 133 0.55 3.54 11.31
CA GLY A 133 -0.24 4.62 10.72
C GLY A 133 -1.59 4.83 11.40
N VAL A 134 -2.34 3.75 11.66
CA VAL A 134 -3.59 3.79 12.44
C VAL A 134 -3.33 4.34 13.84
N ALA A 135 -2.30 3.85 14.52
CA ALA A 135 -1.97 4.30 15.87
C ALA A 135 -1.60 5.79 15.92
N ARG A 136 -0.97 6.32 14.85
CA ARG A 136 -0.72 7.78 14.70
C ARG A 136 -2.04 8.55 14.63
N ALA A 137 -3.01 8.09 13.82
CA ALA A 137 -4.33 8.71 13.75
C ALA A 137 -5.05 8.64 15.11
N MET A 138 -5.01 7.49 15.80
CA MET A 138 -5.58 7.36 17.15
C MET A 138 -5.00 8.39 18.13
N VAL A 139 -3.68 8.62 18.09
CA VAL A 139 -3.03 9.63 18.95
C VAL A 139 -3.51 11.04 18.57
N TYR A 140 -3.57 11.37 17.28
CA TYR A 140 -3.99 12.69 16.80
C TYR A 140 -5.45 13.00 17.18
N TYR A 141 -6.36 12.05 16.97
CA TYR A 141 -7.79 12.22 17.29
C TYR A 141 -8.13 11.94 18.76
N GLY A 142 -7.16 11.58 19.58
CA GLY A 142 -7.36 11.32 21.01
C GLY A 142 -8.17 10.06 21.32
N GLN A 143 -8.26 9.12 20.37
CA GLN A 143 -8.91 7.82 20.59
C GLN A 143 -8.08 6.96 21.55
N LYS A 144 -8.76 6.31 22.48
CA LYS A 144 -8.14 5.32 23.38
C LYS A 144 -8.30 3.93 22.75
N GLY A 145 -7.21 3.21 22.64
CA GLY A 145 -7.16 1.89 22.06
C GLY A 145 -5.74 1.55 21.63
N VAL A 146 -5.57 0.45 20.92
CA VAL A 146 -4.30 -0.02 20.38
C VAL A 146 -4.47 -0.53 18.94
N ALA A 147 -3.41 -0.47 18.14
CA ALA A 147 -3.30 -1.26 16.93
C ALA A 147 -2.53 -2.55 17.26
N ILE A 148 -3.14 -3.72 17.02
CA ILE A 148 -2.54 -5.03 17.23
C ILE A 148 -2.15 -5.58 15.86
N THR A 149 -0.88 -5.91 15.69
CA THR A 149 -0.36 -6.54 14.47
C THR A 149 0.38 -7.82 14.82
N SER A 150 0.36 -8.81 13.96
CA SER A 150 1.01 -10.09 14.23
C SER A 150 1.67 -10.70 12.99
N HIS A 151 2.75 -11.41 13.23
CA HIS A 151 3.49 -12.18 12.22
C HIS A 151 4.36 -13.26 12.87
N GLU A 152 5.00 -14.10 12.06
CA GLU A 152 5.99 -15.08 12.52
C GLU A 152 7.32 -14.39 12.87
N GLU A 153 8.16 -15.06 13.67
CA GLU A 153 9.47 -14.53 14.06
C GLU A 153 10.41 -14.26 12.88
N SER A 154 10.31 -15.04 11.81
CA SER A 154 11.15 -14.85 10.62
C SER A 154 10.80 -13.60 9.83
N ALA A 155 9.55 -13.18 9.85
CA ALA A 155 9.09 -11.93 9.24
C ALA A 155 9.72 -10.69 9.90
N ALA A 156 10.13 -10.78 11.18
CA ALA A 156 10.85 -9.71 11.85
C ALA A 156 12.26 -9.43 11.26
N SER A 157 12.69 -10.18 10.25
CA SER A 157 13.91 -9.91 9.49
C SER A 157 13.69 -8.89 8.36
N GLU A 158 12.44 -8.59 8.01
CA GLU A 158 12.11 -7.59 6.99
C GLU A 158 12.52 -6.17 7.45
N GLY A 159 13.06 -5.37 6.52
CA GLY A 159 13.56 -4.03 6.82
C GLY A 159 12.45 -3.11 7.36
N TYR A 160 11.27 -3.16 6.75
CA TYR A 160 10.14 -2.33 7.17
C TYR A 160 9.58 -2.68 8.56
N VAL A 161 9.84 -3.86 9.12
CA VAL A 161 9.54 -4.16 10.53
C VAL A 161 10.41 -3.31 11.47
N TYR A 162 11.71 -3.17 11.13
CA TYR A 162 12.60 -2.28 11.86
C TYR A 162 12.16 -0.82 11.73
N GLU A 163 11.75 -0.40 10.55
CA GLU A 163 11.20 0.94 10.31
C GLU A 163 9.93 1.18 11.13
N ALA A 164 8.98 0.23 11.14
CA ALA A 164 7.74 0.32 11.90
C ALA A 164 8.00 0.45 13.40
N ILE A 165 8.88 -0.40 13.96
CA ILE A 165 9.21 -0.38 15.38
C ILE A 165 9.98 0.89 15.76
N ASN A 166 10.94 1.32 14.92
CA ASN A 166 11.68 2.56 15.13
C ASN A 166 10.74 3.78 15.12
N GLY A 167 9.90 3.89 14.10
CA GLY A 167 8.96 4.99 13.97
C GLY A 167 7.93 5.01 15.11
N ALA A 168 7.31 3.85 15.41
CA ALA A 168 6.37 3.73 16.51
C ALA A 168 6.99 4.09 17.88
N SER A 169 8.26 3.71 18.11
CA SER A 169 9.00 4.05 19.33
C SER A 169 9.33 5.55 19.40
N ASN A 170 9.73 6.14 18.27
CA ASN A 170 10.06 7.57 18.18
C ASN A 170 8.82 8.45 18.40
N GLU A 171 7.71 8.12 17.74
CA GLU A 171 6.44 8.86 17.80
C GLU A 171 5.59 8.48 19.03
N ARG A 172 5.98 7.44 19.79
CA ARG A 172 5.26 6.92 20.96
C ARG A 172 3.84 6.49 20.61
N LEU A 173 3.74 5.57 19.65
CA LEU A 173 2.46 5.06 19.13
C LEU A 173 1.99 3.81 19.90
N PRO A 174 0.71 3.67 20.25
CA PRO A 174 0.17 2.52 20.97
C PRO A 174 -0.03 1.31 20.04
N VAL A 175 1.06 0.71 19.57
CA VAL A 175 1.07 -0.49 18.72
C VAL A 175 1.50 -1.70 19.55
N ILE A 176 0.86 -2.85 19.36
CA ILE A 176 1.29 -4.14 19.89
C ILE A 176 1.74 -5.01 18.73
N PHE A 177 3.04 -5.24 18.61
CA PHE A 177 3.66 -6.15 17.66
C PHE A 177 3.74 -7.54 18.28
N VAL A 178 3.02 -8.52 17.74
CA VAL A 178 2.99 -9.90 18.26
C VAL A 178 3.81 -10.81 17.37
N PHE A 179 4.97 -11.24 17.87
CA PHE A 179 5.86 -12.18 17.20
C PHE A 179 5.53 -13.61 17.64
N GLN A 180 4.91 -14.39 16.75
CA GLN A 180 4.53 -15.78 17.00
C GLN A 180 5.72 -16.71 16.67
N ASP A 181 6.65 -16.83 17.61
CA ASP A 181 7.91 -17.56 17.44
C ASP A 181 7.70 -19.07 17.45
N ASN A 182 7.63 -19.68 16.27
CA ASN A 182 7.49 -21.11 16.07
C ASN A 182 8.80 -21.82 15.68
N GLY A 183 9.88 -21.07 15.51
CA GLY A 183 11.23 -21.57 15.25
C GLY A 183 11.61 -21.76 13.80
N TYR A 184 10.71 -21.49 12.84
CA TYR A 184 10.95 -21.69 11.41
C TYR A 184 10.29 -20.65 10.51
N GLY A 185 11.05 -20.10 9.56
CA GLY A 185 10.52 -19.45 8.36
C GLY A 185 10.44 -20.45 7.21
N ILE A 186 9.26 -20.98 6.92
CA ILE A 186 9.05 -22.13 5.99
C ILE A 186 9.86 -23.34 6.46
N SER A 187 10.98 -23.62 5.81
CA SER A 187 11.94 -24.71 6.15
C SER A 187 13.22 -24.20 6.82
N VAL A 188 13.41 -22.89 6.88
CA VAL A 188 14.63 -22.26 7.40
C VAL A 188 14.52 -22.08 8.92
N PRO A 189 15.42 -22.69 9.71
CA PRO A 189 15.36 -22.55 11.15
C PRO A 189 15.70 -21.12 11.61
N LYS A 190 15.08 -20.68 12.70
CA LYS A 190 15.24 -19.34 13.26
C LYS A 190 16.70 -18.90 13.45
N LYS A 191 17.62 -19.82 13.80
CA LYS A 191 19.04 -19.52 13.98
C LYS A 191 19.72 -18.95 12.73
N ASP A 192 19.14 -19.20 11.54
CA ASP A 192 19.63 -18.70 10.27
C ASP A 192 18.90 -17.41 9.84
N GLN A 193 17.87 -16.99 10.59
CA GLN A 193 17.06 -15.79 10.35
C GLN A 193 17.47 -14.59 11.22
N THR A 194 17.96 -14.83 12.43
CA THR A 194 18.19 -13.75 13.39
C THR A 194 19.44 -13.99 14.25
N ALA A 195 20.14 -12.90 14.58
CA ALA A 195 21.33 -12.95 15.41
C ALA A 195 21.04 -13.33 16.87
N ASN A 196 19.89 -12.87 17.41
CA ASN A 196 19.51 -13.16 18.79
C ASN A 196 18.59 -14.40 18.87
N ARG A 197 18.81 -15.23 19.90
CA ARG A 197 17.96 -16.41 20.14
C ARG A 197 16.49 -16.07 20.30
N LYS A 198 16.19 -14.93 20.91
CA LYS A 198 14.85 -14.33 20.98
C LYS A 198 14.82 -13.14 20.03
N VAL A 199 13.95 -13.19 19.04
CA VAL A 199 13.89 -12.18 17.98
C VAL A 199 13.61 -10.77 18.52
N ALA A 200 12.72 -10.65 19.51
CA ALA A 200 12.41 -9.38 20.16
C ALA A 200 13.65 -8.70 20.81
N ASP A 201 14.67 -9.47 21.19
CA ASP A 201 15.88 -8.93 21.79
C ASP A 201 16.72 -8.12 20.78
N ASN A 202 16.48 -8.26 19.46
CA ASN A 202 17.07 -7.40 18.44
C ASN A 202 16.66 -5.93 18.62
N PHE A 203 15.51 -5.69 19.24
CA PHE A 203 14.92 -4.36 19.44
C PHE A 203 15.13 -3.80 20.84
N SER A 204 15.84 -4.51 21.72
CA SER A 204 16.01 -4.14 23.14
C SER A 204 16.70 -2.78 23.40
N GLY A 205 17.40 -2.25 22.39
CA GLY A 205 18.06 -0.94 22.46
C GLY A 205 17.16 0.26 22.13
N PHE A 206 15.94 0.03 21.63
CA PHE A 206 15.02 1.12 21.29
C PHE A 206 14.45 1.78 22.57
N LYS A 207 14.44 3.11 22.59
CA LYS A 207 13.75 3.88 23.63
C LYS A 207 12.24 3.81 23.43
N ASN A 208 11.48 3.99 24.52
CA ASN A 208 10.01 3.98 24.46
C ASN A 208 9.43 2.68 23.86
N LEU A 209 10.08 1.57 24.12
CA LEU A 209 9.63 0.24 23.66
C LEU A 209 9.59 -0.70 24.88
N ARG A 210 8.50 -1.42 25.04
CA ARG A 210 8.39 -2.51 26.01
C ARG A 210 8.45 -3.85 25.30
N ILE A 211 9.20 -4.80 25.86
CA ILE A 211 9.26 -6.18 25.36
C ILE A 211 8.68 -7.10 26.45
N ILE A 212 7.75 -7.96 26.06
CA ILE A 212 7.11 -8.98 26.88
C ILE A 212 7.36 -10.34 26.22
N HIS A 213 7.84 -11.31 26.99
CA HIS A 213 7.98 -12.69 26.52
C HIS A 213 6.92 -13.56 27.19
N CYS A 214 6.26 -14.43 26.42
CA CYS A 214 5.32 -15.40 26.97
C CYS A 214 5.43 -16.77 26.29
N ASN A 215 4.84 -17.74 26.95
CA ASN A 215 4.63 -19.08 26.38
C ASN A 215 3.32 -19.07 25.54
N GLY A 216 3.44 -18.83 24.23
CA GLY A 216 2.31 -18.76 23.30
C GLY A 216 1.48 -20.04 23.19
N LYS A 217 1.94 -21.13 23.79
CA LYS A 217 1.23 -22.42 23.91
C LYS A 217 0.35 -22.49 25.16
N ASP A 218 0.56 -21.59 26.13
CA ASP A 218 -0.20 -21.54 27.39
C ASP A 218 -1.24 -20.40 27.31
N VAL A 219 -2.51 -20.77 27.46
CA VAL A 219 -3.64 -19.83 27.35
C VAL A 219 -3.54 -18.72 28.41
N PHE A 220 -3.18 -19.07 29.66
CA PHE A 220 -3.15 -18.11 30.75
C PHE A 220 -1.95 -17.16 30.65
N ASP A 221 -0.79 -17.69 30.29
CA ASP A 221 0.41 -16.87 30.10
C ASP A 221 0.21 -15.89 28.94
N SER A 222 -0.35 -16.36 27.81
CA SER A 222 -0.70 -15.53 26.68
C SER A 222 -1.74 -14.45 27.01
N MET A 223 -2.82 -14.82 27.73
CA MET A 223 -3.83 -13.84 28.18
C MET A 223 -3.27 -12.76 29.08
N ASN A 224 -2.38 -13.13 30.01
CA ASN A 224 -1.73 -12.17 30.89
C ASN A 224 -0.79 -11.25 30.10
N ALA A 225 0.00 -11.81 29.20
CA ALA A 225 0.94 -11.03 28.37
C ALA A 225 0.20 -10.01 27.45
N MET A 226 -0.86 -10.43 26.78
CA MET A 226 -1.64 -9.55 25.90
C MET A 226 -2.40 -8.47 26.69
N THR A 227 -2.94 -8.83 27.87
CA THR A 227 -3.60 -7.86 28.76
C THR A 227 -2.60 -6.82 29.27
N GLU A 228 -1.42 -7.25 29.72
CA GLU A 228 -0.33 -6.36 30.13
C GLU A 228 0.11 -5.45 28.99
N ALA A 229 0.27 -6.00 27.78
CA ALA A 229 0.69 -5.25 26.61
C ALA A 229 -0.31 -4.13 26.28
N LYS A 230 -1.61 -4.45 26.25
CA LYS A 230 -2.66 -3.46 25.96
C LYS A 230 -2.75 -2.37 27.01
N GLU A 231 -2.80 -2.75 28.29
CA GLU A 231 -2.83 -1.77 29.39
C GLU A 231 -1.61 -0.86 29.37
N TYR A 232 -0.42 -1.42 29.13
CA TYR A 232 0.82 -0.67 29.07
C TYR A 232 0.87 0.28 27.88
N ALA A 233 0.52 -0.20 26.66
CA ALA A 233 0.53 0.61 25.46
C ALA A 233 -0.42 1.82 25.58
N ILE A 234 -1.64 1.62 26.09
CA ILE A 234 -2.61 2.69 26.31
C ILE A 234 -2.12 3.69 27.36
N ALA A 235 -1.63 3.20 28.50
CA ALA A 235 -1.24 4.05 29.62
C ALA A 235 -0.01 4.92 29.32
N ASN A 236 0.94 4.41 28.55
CA ASN A 236 2.21 5.07 28.28
C ASN A 236 2.30 5.69 26.89
N ARG A 237 1.35 5.40 25.98
CA ARG A 237 1.42 5.74 24.56
C ARG A 237 2.77 5.32 23.99
N THR A 238 3.08 4.04 24.06
CA THR A 238 4.32 3.47 23.54
C THR A 238 4.08 2.09 22.95
N PRO A 239 4.85 1.68 21.94
CA PRO A 239 4.71 0.35 21.38
C PRO A 239 5.17 -0.74 22.36
N VAL A 240 4.60 -1.93 22.17
CA VAL A 240 4.95 -3.14 22.91
C VAL A 240 5.24 -4.26 21.91
N ILE A 241 6.33 -4.98 22.09
CA ILE A 241 6.55 -6.27 21.39
C ILE A 241 6.16 -7.39 22.37
N VAL A 242 5.28 -8.27 21.92
CA VAL A 242 4.96 -9.53 22.61
C VAL A 242 5.57 -10.67 21.81
N GLN A 243 6.66 -11.25 22.28
CA GLN A 243 7.21 -12.45 21.70
C GLN A 243 6.61 -13.69 22.36
N ALA A 244 5.78 -14.42 21.63
CA ALA A 244 5.10 -15.62 22.07
C ALA A 244 5.82 -16.87 21.55
N ASN A 245 6.36 -17.69 22.47
CA ASN A 245 7.01 -18.94 22.12
C ASN A 245 5.96 -20.00 21.75
N CYS A 246 5.79 -20.26 20.47
CA CYS A 246 4.86 -21.21 19.86
C CYS A 246 5.54 -22.50 19.41
N VAL A 247 4.79 -23.38 18.79
CA VAL A 247 5.27 -24.50 17.99
C VAL A 247 4.45 -24.58 16.71
N ARG A 248 5.04 -25.00 15.63
CA ARG A 248 4.31 -25.32 14.39
C ARG A 248 4.11 -26.83 14.31
N ILE A 249 2.89 -27.31 14.60
CA ILE A 249 2.57 -28.76 14.64
C ILE A 249 2.56 -29.34 13.24
N GLY A 250 1.97 -28.62 12.28
CA GLY A 250 1.89 -29.01 10.88
C GLY A 250 3.07 -28.50 10.02
N SER A 251 2.95 -28.69 8.72
CA SER A 251 3.80 -28.06 7.72
C SER A 251 3.57 -26.54 7.69
N HIS A 252 4.44 -25.79 6.99
CA HIS A 252 4.28 -24.35 6.84
C HIS A 252 2.94 -24.01 6.16
N SER A 253 2.66 -24.70 5.06
CA SER A 253 1.41 -24.61 4.31
C SER A 253 1.12 -25.95 3.62
N ASN A 254 0.03 -26.03 2.87
CA ASN A 254 -0.35 -27.19 2.10
C ASN A 254 0.64 -27.55 0.96
N SER A 255 1.53 -26.64 0.58
CA SER A 255 2.61 -26.89 -0.41
C SER A 255 3.92 -27.35 0.24
N ASP A 256 4.00 -27.40 1.57
CA ASP A 256 5.19 -27.76 2.33
C ASP A 256 5.10 -29.18 2.90
N LYS A 257 6.26 -29.80 3.09
CA LYS A 257 6.40 -31.12 3.73
C LYS A 257 7.47 -31.08 4.82
N HIS A 258 7.08 -30.73 6.04
CA HIS A 258 7.99 -30.51 7.17
C HIS A 258 8.80 -31.71 7.58
N THR A 259 8.39 -32.94 7.23
CA THR A 259 9.16 -34.16 7.50
C THR A 259 10.46 -34.29 6.67
N LEU A 260 10.67 -33.37 5.70
CA LEU A 260 11.91 -33.32 4.92
C LEU A 260 13.06 -32.61 5.63
N TYR A 261 12.72 -31.72 6.61
CA TYR A 261 13.71 -30.87 7.27
C TYR A 261 13.63 -30.89 8.81
N ARG A 262 12.67 -31.61 9.40
CA ARG A 262 12.53 -31.80 10.85
C ARG A 262 12.70 -33.26 11.22
N ASP A 263 13.50 -33.50 12.26
CA ASP A 263 13.74 -34.87 12.71
C ASP A 263 12.59 -35.45 13.54
N GLU A 264 12.58 -36.75 13.77
CA GLU A 264 11.54 -37.47 14.50
C GLU A 264 11.39 -37.01 15.96
N ASN A 265 12.49 -36.63 16.61
CA ASN A 265 12.46 -36.17 18.00
C ASN A 265 11.75 -34.81 18.08
N GLU A 266 12.05 -33.91 17.15
CA GLU A 266 11.40 -32.61 17.05
C GLU A 266 9.91 -32.79 16.74
N LEU A 267 9.54 -33.62 15.75
CA LEU A 267 8.16 -33.90 15.40
C LEU A 267 7.38 -34.50 16.59
N THR A 268 8.00 -35.36 17.38
CA THR A 268 7.42 -35.91 18.61
C THR A 268 7.23 -34.83 19.66
N TYR A 269 8.22 -33.98 19.85
CA TYR A 269 8.13 -32.86 20.78
C TYR A 269 6.99 -31.92 20.44
N VAL A 270 6.88 -31.43 19.20
CA VAL A 270 5.85 -30.46 18.84
C VAL A 270 4.43 -31.01 18.98
N LYS A 271 4.22 -32.31 18.69
CA LYS A 271 2.94 -33.01 18.96
C LYS A 271 2.63 -33.04 20.46
N SER A 272 3.61 -33.33 21.29
CA SER A 272 3.46 -33.36 22.76
C SER A 272 3.23 -31.96 23.36
N ALA A 273 3.62 -30.94 22.62
CA ALA A 273 3.49 -29.52 23.02
C ALA A 273 2.13 -28.92 22.65
N ASP A 274 1.23 -29.66 22.03
CA ASP A 274 -0.08 -29.20 21.54
C ASP A 274 -0.86 -28.42 22.62
N PRO A 275 -1.18 -27.12 22.38
CA PRO A 275 -1.84 -26.26 23.34
C PRO A 275 -3.26 -26.71 23.69
N LEU A 276 -4.03 -27.16 22.70
CA LEU A 276 -5.41 -27.61 22.92
C LEU A 276 -5.45 -28.85 23.82
N TYR A 277 -4.58 -29.83 23.53
CA TYR A 277 -4.46 -31.04 24.36
C TYR A 277 -4.01 -30.71 25.80
N LYS A 278 -3.04 -29.80 25.94
CA LYS A 278 -2.57 -29.35 27.28
C LYS A 278 -3.66 -28.62 28.05
N PHE A 279 -4.40 -27.76 27.38
CA PHE A 279 -5.51 -27.03 28.02
C PHE A 279 -6.63 -27.99 28.46
N HIS A 280 -7.04 -28.93 27.62
CA HIS A 280 -7.97 -30.01 27.97
C HIS A 280 -7.55 -30.72 29.23
N ARG A 281 -6.31 -31.25 29.27
CA ARG A 281 -5.79 -31.95 30.44
C ARG A 281 -5.75 -31.09 31.69
N MET A 282 -5.43 -29.79 31.54
CA MET A 282 -5.42 -28.84 32.64
C MET A 282 -6.81 -28.65 33.24
N LEU A 283 -7.84 -28.47 32.39
CA LEU A 283 -9.23 -28.34 32.79
C LEU A 283 -9.70 -29.53 33.63
N ILE A 284 -9.38 -30.78 33.25
CA ILE A 284 -9.65 -31.99 33.98
C ILE A 284 -8.87 -32.08 35.28
N ARG A 285 -7.54 -31.91 35.21
CA ARG A 285 -6.62 -32.02 36.35
C ARG A 285 -6.99 -31.10 37.51
N TYR A 286 -7.47 -29.92 37.20
CA TYR A 286 -7.88 -28.93 38.21
C TYR A 286 -9.38 -29.00 38.56
N GLY A 287 -10.08 -30.01 38.09
CA GLY A 287 -11.51 -30.23 38.39
C GLY A 287 -12.43 -29.11 37.91
N ARG A 288 -12.04 -28.43 36.86
CA ARG A 288 -12.87 -27.35 36.28
C ARG A 288 -13.98 -27.91 35.40
N PHE A 289 -13.72 -29.01 34.71
CA PHE A 289 -14.65 -29.75 33.87
C PHE A 289 -14.42 -31.24 34.03
N THR A 290 -15.49 -32.07 33.72
CA THR A 290 -15.37 -33.49 33.49
C THR A 290 -15.09 -33.80 32.02
N GLU A 291 -14.71 -35.05 31.71
CA GLU A 291 -14.51 -35.49 30.31
C GLU A 291 -15.83 -35.40 29.52
N GLU A 292 -16.97 -35.69 30.14
CA GLU A 292 -18.29 -35.60 29.54
C GLU A 292 -18.62 -34.13 29.17
N GLU A 293 -18.39 -33.19 30.10
CA GLU A 293 -18.64 -31.76 29.85
C GLU A 293 -17.75 -31.23 28.69
N LEU A 294 -16.49 -31.65 28.61
CA LEU A 294 -15.60 -31.24 27.53
C LEU A 294 -15.97 -31.90 26.20
N LYS A 295 -16.47 -33.14 26.24
CA LYS A 295 -17.02 -33.82 25.06
C LYS A 295 -18.28 -33.13 24.53
N GLU A 296 -19.20 -32.70 25.39
CA GLU A 296 -20.38 -31.93 25.00
C GLU A 296 -19.96 -30.62 24.25
N ILE A 297 -18.92 -29.94 24.74
CA ILE A 297 -18.39 -28.73 24.06
C ILE A 297 -17.81 -29.09 22.68
N ALA A 298 -17.07 -30.17 22.57
CA ALA A 298 -16.52 -30.63 21.30
C ALA A 298 -17.63 -31.05 20.30
N ASP A 299 -18.68 -31.74 20.79
CA ASP A 299 -19.83 -32.12 19.97
C ASP A 299 -20.59 -30.88 19.46
N LEU A 300 -20.71 -29.83 20.28
CA LEU A 300 -21.28 -28.55 19.87
C LEU A 300 -20.44 -27.90 18.77
N ALA A 301 -19.13 -27.82 18.95
CA ALA A 301 -18.20 -27.25 17.92
C ALA A 301 -18.30 -28.00 16.59
N ALA A 302 -18.36 -29.33 16.63
CA ALA A 302 -18.54 -30.16 15.43
C ALA A 302 -19.90 -29.92 14.74
N LYS A 303 -20.97 -29.74 15.50
CA LYS A 303 -22.32 -29.41 14.99
C LYS A 303 -22.29 -28.03 14.30
N ASP A 304 -21.68 -27.03 14.93
CA ASP A 304 -21.59 -25.67 14.40
C ASP A 304 -20.74 -25.61 13.14
N LEU A 305 -19.59 -26.29 13.10
CA LEU A 305 -18.80 -26.47 11.88
C LEU A 305 -19.62 -27.08 10.74
N LYS A 306 -20.38 -28.12 11.01
CA LYS A 306 -21.26 -28.78 10.00
C LYS A 306 -22.32 -27.83 9.47
N ALA A 307 -22.90 -26.98 10.31
CA ALA A 307 -23.89 -25.99 9.93
C ALA A 307 -23.22 -24.86 9.06
N ALA A 308 -22.09 -24.33 9.52
CA ALA A 308 -21.31 -23.32 8.80
C ALA A 308 -20.86 -23.81 7.41
N ASN A 309 -20.32 -25.04 7.35
CA ASN A 309 -19.93 -25.66 6.08
C ASN A 309 -21.09 -25.75 5.09
N ARG A 310 -22.27 -26.20 5.54
CA ARG A 310 -23.44 -26.32 4.66
C ARG A 310 -23.87 -24.98 4.08
N LYS A 311 -23.82 -23.91 4.87
CA LYS A 311 -24.16 -22.56 4.42
C LYS A 311 -23.12 -22.01 3.45
N ALA A 312 -21.84 -22.11 3.79
CA ALA A 312 -20.75 -21.64 2.95
C ALA A 312 -20.72 -22.35 1.59
N MET A 313 -20.95 -23.68 1.57
CA MET A 313 -21.03 -24.46 0.32
C MET A 313 -22.22 -24.08 -0.56
N ALA A 314 -23.30 -23.54 0.00
CA ALA A 314 -24.47 -23.08 -0.74
C ALA A 314 -24.31 -21.65 -1.28
N ALA A 315 -23.28 -20.92 -0.87
CA ALA A 315 -23.02 -19.56 -1.32
C ALA A 315 -22.58 -19.53 -2.80
N PRO A 316 -22.91 -18.46 -3.55
CA PRO A 316 -22.56 -18.33 -4.95
C PRO A 316 -21.05 -18.14 -5.13
N ASP A 317 -20.55 -18.56 -6.30
CA ASP A 317 -19.21 -18.26 -6.75
C ASP A 317 -19.13 -16.80 -7.28
N PRO A 318 -17.95 -16.17 -7.30
CA PRO A 318 -17.77 -14.84 -7.86
C PRO A 318 -18.14 -14.79 -9.36
N ASP A 319 -18.74 -13.68 -9.78
CA ASP A 319 -19.03 -13.44 -11.21
C ASP A 319 -17.74 -12.95 -11.91
N PRO A 320 -17.24 -13.67 -12.94
CA PRO A 320 -16.04 -13.27 -13.66
C PRO A 320 -16.17 -11.93 -14.40
N SER A 321 -17.38 -11.43 -14.65
CA SER A 321 -17.58 -10.11 -15.25
C SER A 321 -17.13 -8.96 -14.32
N THR A 322 -17.06 -9.21 -13.00
CA THR A 322 -16.67 -8.22 -11.98
C THR A 322 -15.16 -8.10 -11.76
N VAL A 323 -14.33 -8.79 -12.54
CA VAL A 323 -12.87 -8.83 -12.35
C VAL A 323 -12.19 -7.46 -12.48
N LYS A 324 -12.80 -6.52 -13.19
CA LYS A 324 -12.31 -5.14 -13.35
C LYS A 324 -12.91 -4.14 -12.36
N ASP A 325 -13.88 -4.56 -11.54
CA ASP A 325 -14.46 -3.69 -10.53
C ASP A 325 -13.43 -3.38 -9.43
N TYR A 326 -13.51 -2.18 -8.89
CA TYR A 326 -12.66 -1.74 -7.78
C TYR A 326 -11.16 -1.65 -8.06
N VAL A 327 -10.72 -1.58 -9.33
CA VAL A 327 -9.31 -1.32 -9.65
C VAL A 327 -8.92 0.10 -9.23
N LEU A 328 -9.78 1.09 -9.54
CA LEU A 328 -9.65 2.48 -9.12
C LEU A 328 -11.00 3.00 -8.66
N PRO A 329 -11.07 3.75 -7.55
CA PRO A 329 -12.30 4.44 -7.18
C PRO A 329 -12.60 5.58 -8.15
N GLU A 330 -13.89 5.94 -8.26
CA GLU A 330 -14.28 7.10 -9.05
C GLU A 330 -13.56 8.36 -8.54
N PRO A 331 -12.91 9.13 -9.42
CA PRO A 331 -12.21 10.34 -9.03
C PRO A 331 -13.18 11.47 -8.70
N TYR A 332 -12.71 12.44 -7.94
CA TYR A 332 -13.36 13.73 -7.82
C TYR A 332 -13.57 14.35 -9.21
N GLN A 333 -14.78 14.89 -9.45
CA GLN A 333 -15.12 15.55 -10.70
C GLN A 333 -14.97 17.06 -10.54
N PRO A 334 -13.99 17.69 -11.19
CA PRO A 334 -13.78 19.12 -11.13
C PRO A 334 -15.01 19.95 -11.51
N GLN A 335 -15.35 20.92 -10.70
CA GLN A 335 -16.51 21.81 -10.90
C GLN A 335 -16.14 23.08 -11.67
N LYS A 336 -14.87 23.46 -11.62
CA LYS A 336 -14.36 24.74 -12.13
C LYS A 336 -13.38 24.59 -13.31
N TYR A 337 -13.32 23.39 -13.90
CA TYR A 337 -12.47 23.21 -15.08
C TYR A 337 -13.02 23.97 -16.27
N LYS A 338 -12.17 24.83 -16.85
CA LYS A 338 -12.44 25.52 -18.12
C LYS A 338 -11.25 25.29 -19.03
N GLU A 339 -11.44 24.53 -20.07
CA GLU A 339 -10.44 24.36 -21.12
C GLU A 339 -10.19 25.72 -21.81
N GLY A 340 -8.91 26.08 -21.96
CA GLY A 340 -8.53 27.28 -22.71
C GLY A 340 -8.26 28.57 -21.91
N VAL A 341 -8.24 28.53 -20.58
CA VAL A 341 -7.84 29.68 -19.74
C VAL A 341 -6.31 29.91 -19.82
N GLN A 342 -5.78 30.11 -21.03
CA GLN A 342 -4.33 30.32 -21.22
C GLN A 342 -3.92 31.79 -21.23
N ASN A 343 -4.86 32.73 -21.31
CA ASN A 343 -4.59 34.15 -21.60
C ASN A 343 -5.23 35.09 -20.54
N GLU A 344 -5.37 34.66 -19.30
CA GLU A 344 -5.73 35.61 -18.27
C GLU A 344 -4.53 36.50 -17.94
N GLU A 345 -4.73 37.79 -17.95
CA GLU A 345 -3.77 38.81 -17.57
C GLU A 345 -3.55 38.71 -16.05
N GLY A 346 -2.37 38.29 -15.63
CA GLY A 346 -2.01 38.16 -14.24
C GLY A 346 -0.52 37.84 -14.06
N GLU A 347 -0.07 37.87 -12.82
CA GLU A 347 1.31 37.49 -12.48
C GLU A 347 1.49 35.98 -12.69
N LYS A 348 2.55 35.62 -13.41
CA LYS A 348 2.92 34.21 -13.65
C LYS A 348 3.58 33.62 -12.42
N GLU A 349 3.20 32.41 -12.07
CA GLU A 349 3.77 31.64 -10.97
C GLU A 349 4.62 30.49 -11.48
N THR A 350 5.68 30.15 -10.75
CA THR A 350 6.48 28.95 -10.99
C THR A 350 5.72 27.71 -10.48
N LEU A 351 6.15 26.50 -10.94
CA LEU A 351 5.58 25.25 -10.44
C LEU A 351 5.69 25.16 -8.91
N VAL A 352 6.85 25.50 -8.34
CA VAL A 352 7.04 25.47 -6.87
C VAL A 352 6.03 26.35 -6.16
N THR A 353 5.82 27.58 -6.64
CA THR A 353 4.86 28.51 -6.05
C THR A 353 3.42 28.01 -6.17
N ALA A 354 3.06 27.49 -7.34
CA ALA A 354 1.73 26.96 -7.62
C ALA A 354 1.41 25.74 -6.73
N ILE A 355 2.34 24.80 -6.61
CA ILE A 355 2.20 23.62 -5.73
C ILE A 355 2.09 24.05 -4.26
N ASN A 356 2.97 24.95 -3.77
CA ASN A 356 2.93 25.43 -2.38
C ASN A 356 1.59 26.11 -2.03
N LYS A 357 1.12 27.01 -2.89
CA LYS A 357 -0.16 27.70 -2.69
C LYS A 357 -1.33 26.71 -2.68
N THR A 358 -1.30 25.73 -3.58
CA THR A 358 -2.35 24.69 -3.67
C THR A 358 -2.37 23.81 -2.44
N LEU A 359 -1.21 23.33 -1.97
CA LEU A 359 -1.11 22.57 -0.72
C LEU A 359 -1.72 23.35 0.45
N LYS A 360 -1.36 24.62 0.61
CA LYS A 360 -1.92 25.46 1.67
C LYS A 360 -3.43 25.64 1.54
N ALA A 361 -3.93 25.88 0.34
CA ALA A 361 -5.36 26.03 0.09
C ALA A 361 -6.14 24.74 0.45
N GLU A 362 -5.66 23.57 0.03
CA GLU A 362 -6.30 22.30 0.32
C GLU A 362 -6.21 21.92 1.81
N PHE A 363 -5.13 22.26 2.51
CA PHE A 363 -5.01 22.09 3.96
C PHE A 363 -5.98 22.96 4.75
N ARG A 364 -6.34 24.16 4.23
CA ARG A 364 -7.40 25.00 4.81
C ARG A 364 -8.78 24.45 4.48
N HIS A 365 -8.95 23.88 3.28
CA HIS A 365 -10.21 23.31 2.82
C HIS A 365 -10.57 22.01 3.58
N ASN A 366 -9.61 21.12 3.80
CA ASN A 366 -9.80 19.87 4.55
C ASN A 366 -8.88 19.83 5.78
N PRO A 367 -9.43 20.01 7.01
CA PRO A 367 -8.65 19.95 8.24
C PRO A 367 -8.07 18.57 8.54
N ASP A 368 -8.61 17.51 7.92
CA ASP A 368 -8.14 16.14 8.05
C ASP A 368 -7.09 15.76 6.96
N THR A 369 -6.37 16.76 6.44
CA THR A 369 -5.25 16.57 5.52
C THR A 369 -3.92 16.65 6.28
N PHE A 370 -3.01 15.74 5.96
CA PHE A 370 -1.68 15.60 6.58
C PHE A 370 -0.60 15.55 5.51
N ILE A 371 0.61 16.01 5.84
CA ILE A 371 1.79 15.87 4.98
C ILE A 371 3.02 15.49 5.79
N TRP A 372 3.76 14.51 5.31
CA TRP A 372 5.09 14.17 5.80
C TRP A 372 6.00 13.62 4.72
N GLY A 373 7.28 13.56 5.02
CA GLY A 373 8.33 13.08 4.16
C GLY A 373 9.68 13.23 4.84
N GLN A 374 10.76 13.08 4.09
CA GLN A 374 12.11 13.12 4.63
C GLN A 374 12.55 14.52 5.08
N ASP A 375 12.22 15.58 4.30
CA ASP A 375 12.57 16.98 4.56
C ASP A 375 11.42 17.93 4.15
N VAL A 376 10.25 17.79 4.75
CA VAL A 376 9.07 18.60 4.42
C VAL A 376 8.72 19.66 5.45
N ALA A 377 9.23 19.54 6.66
CA ALA A 377 8.81 20.33 7.81
C ALA A 377 10.00 21.00 8.49
N ASN A 378 10.34 22.22 8.04
CA ASN A 378 11.33 23.09 8.67
C ASN A 378 10.76 24.51 8.78
N LYS A 379 11.14 25.24 9.84
CA LYS A 379 10.62 26.59 10.09
C LYS A 379 10.96 27.59 8.98
N GLU A 380 12.13 27.47 8.37
CA GLU A 380 12.64 28.42 7.39
C GLU A 380 12.74 27.87 5.97
N LYS A 381 12.69 26.52 5.85
CA LYS A 381 12.88 25.77 4.61
C LYS A 381 11.68 24.83 4.42
N GLY A 382 11.36 24.48 3.20
CA GLY A 382 10.28 23.53 2.86
C GLY A 382 10.78 22.46 1.92
N GLY A 383 11.65 21.57 2.42
CA GLY A 383 12.32 20.57 1.61
C GLY A 383 13.45 21.15 0.73
N VAL A 384 14.09 20.27 -0.04
CA VAL A 384 15.19 20.66 -0.94
C VAL A 384 14.78 21.73 -1.95
N PHE A 385 13.54 21.67 -2.42
CA PHE A 385 13.00 22.58 -3.44
C PHE A 385 12.06 23.66 -2.88
N ASN A 386 11.93 23.78 -1.55
CA ASN A 386 11.06 24.74 -0.85
C ASN A 386 9.55 24.61 -1.13
N ILE A 387 9.09 23.47 -1.58
CA ILE A 387 7.68 23.25 -1.95
C ILE A 387 6.74 23.37 -0.74
N THR A 388 7.14 22.89 0.43
CA THR A 388 6.34 22.93 1.66
C THR A 388 6.66 24.11 2.59
N LYS A 389 7.37 25.13 2.07
CA LYS A 389 7.79 26.28 2.84
C LYS A 389 6.60 26.97 3.54
N GLY A 390 6.71 27.16 4.86
CA GLY A 390 5.72 27.84 5.68
C GLY A 390 4.52 26.99 6.08
N MET A 391 4.42 25.73 5.64
CA MET A 391 3.27 24.88 5.97
C MET A 391 3.26 24.48 7.44
N GLN A 392 4.41 24.09 8.02
CA GLN A 392 4.43 23.72 9.44
C GLN A 392 4.11 24.89 10.37
N GLN A 393 4.53 26.13 10.02
CA GLN A 393 4.17 27.32 10.79
C GLN A 393 2.68 27.60 10.76
N GLU A 394 2.00 27.34 9.64
CA GLU A 394 0.58 27.61 9.46
C GLU A 394 -0.32 26.50 10.03
N PHE A 395 0.04 25.22 9.86
CA PHE A 395 -0.84 24.09 10.15
C PHE A 395 -0.41 23.24 11.35
N GLY A 396 0.74 23.54 11.95
CA GLY A 396 1.24 22.82 13.13
C GLY A 396 2.01 21.55 12.81
N ILE A 397 2.79 21.10 13.81
CA ILE A 397 3.64 19.91 13.70
C ILE A 397 2.84 18.61 13.64
N GLU A 398 1.62 18.60 14.17
CA GLU A 398 0.76 17.43 14.14
C GLU A 398 0.24 17.10 12.73
N ARG A 399 0.18 18.10 11.84
CA ARG A 399 -0.29 17.92 10.45
C ARG A 399 0.83 17.98 9.42
N VAL A 400 1.96 18.64 9.74
CA VAL A 400 3.10 18.85 8.83
C VAL A 400 4.38 18.49 9.57
N PHE A 401 4.93 17.31 9.30
CA PHE A 401 6.08 16.80 10.06
C PHE A 401 7.08 16.01 9.19
N ASN A 402 8.30 15.85 9.69
CA ASN A 402 9.30 15.01 9.05
C ASN A 402 9.15 13.55 9.54
N ALA A 403 9.29 12.62 8.62
CA ALA A 403 9.48 11.21 8.91
C ALA A 403 10.97 10.85 8.98
N PRO A 404 11.35 9.70 9.54
CA PRO A 404 12.66 9.12 9.30
C PRO A 404 12.95 8.95 7.81
N ILE A 405 14.21 8.90 7.42
CA ILE A 405 14.61 8.45 6.06
C ILE A 405 14.36 6.94 6.00
N ALA A 406 13.15 6.60 5.63
CA ALA A 406 12.61 5.25 5.61
C ALA A 406 11.38 5.27 4.68
N GLU A 407 11.58 4.96 3.43
CA GLU A 407 10.59 5.13 2.37
C GLU A 407 9.36 4.23 2.59
N ASP A 408 9.57 2.99 3.05
CA ASP A 408 8.48 2.08 3.41
C ASP A 408 7.64 2.64 4.56
N TYR A 409 8.28 3.21 5.60
CA TYR A 409 7.58 3.84 6.71
C TYR A 409 6.73 5.02 6.29
N ILE A 410 7.23 5.84 5.36
CA ILE A 410 6.51 7.01 4.85
C ILE A 410 5.22 6.57 4.16
N VAL A 411 5.32 5.60 3.24
CA VAL A 411 4.17 5.13 2.44
C VAL A 411 3.24 4.23 3.25
N GLY A 412 3.77 3.25 3.99
CA GLY A 412 2.97 2.30 4.74
C GLY A 412 2.18 2.95 5.88
N THR A 413 2.76 3.94 6.57
CA THR A 413 2.01 4.67 7.61
C THR A 413 0.94 5.60 7.02
N ALA A 414 1.10 6.05 5.76
CA ALA A 414 0.04 6.79 5.07
C ALA A 414 -1.17 5.89 4.77
N ASN A 415 -0.93 4.66 4.30
CA ASN A 415 -1.99 3.66 4.16
C ASN A 415 -2.74 3.46 5.48
N GLY A 416 -1.99 3.19 6.55
CA GLY A 416 -2.56 2.97 7.88
C GLY A 416 -3.37 4.16 8.39
N MET A 417 -2.87 5.38 8.23
CA MET A 417 -3.58 6.56 8.70
C MET A 417 -4.94 6.74 8.00
N CYS A 418 -5.01 6.43 6.70
CA CYS A 418 -6.26 6.48 5.93
C CYS A 418 -7.29 5.41 6.38
N ARG A 419 -6.87 4.32 7.02
CA ARG A 419 -7.78 3.29 7.55
C ARG A 419 -8.58 3.76 8.75
N PHE A 420 -8.05 4.72 9.49
CA PHE A 420 -8.71 5.23 10.69
C PHE A 420 -10.02 5.95 10.39
N ASP A 421 -10.05 6.78 9.34
CA ASP A 421 -11.25 7.51 8.93
C ASP A 421 -11.16 7.85 7.43
N PRO A 422 -12.18 7.54 6.61
CA PRO A 422 -12.17 7.80 5.17
C PRO A 422 -12.15 9.30 4.79
N LYS A 423 -12.34 10.23 5.74
CA LYS A 423 -12.17 11.69 5.52
C LYS A 423 -10.70 12.10 5.44
N ILE A 424 -9.80 11.30 5.97
CA ILE A 424 -8.37 11.59 6.01
C ILE A 424 -7.82 11.53 4.59
N HIS A 425 -7.06 12.58 4.21
CA HIS A 425 -6.24 12.59 3.01
C HIS A 425 -4.78 12.83 3.40
N VAL A 426 -3.90 11.99 2.89
CA VAL A 426 -2.48 12.09 3.19
C VAL A 426 -1.71 12.49 1.94
N VAL A 427 -0.90 13.53 2.07
CA VAL A 427 0.12 13.88 1.09
C VAL A 427 1.46 13.40 1.62
N ILE A 428 2.20 12.66 0.83
CA ILE A 428 3.55 12.23 1.22
C ILE A 428 4.57 12.63 0.18
N GLU A 429 5.73 13.05 0.63
CA GLU A 429 6.95 13.09 -0.15
C GLU A 429 7.69 11.79 0.12
N GLY A 430 7.48 10.82 -0.78
CA GLY A 430 7.92 9.43 -0.56
C GLY A 430 9.44 9.27 -0.59
N ALA A 431 10.11 10.14 -1.33
CA ALA A 431 11.56 10.29 -1.37
C ALA A 431 11.90 11.69 -1.92
N GLU A 432 13.10 12.22 -1.61
CA GLU A 432 13.61 13.50 -2.12
C GLU A 432 13.68 13.53 -3.65
N PHE A 433 14.01 12.38 -4.25
CA PHE A 433 14.04 12.14 -5.68
C PHE A 433 13.37 10.81 -6.01
N ALA A 434 12.70 10.73 -7.15
CA ALA A 434 12.05 9.50 -7.62
C ALA A 434 13.03 8.31 -7.69
N ASP A 435 14.30 8.58 -7.93
CA ASP A 435 15.41 7.61 -7.96
C ASP A 435 15.56 6.79 -6.67
N TYR A 436 15.12 7.33 -5.53
CA TYR A 436 15.23 6.69 -4.21
C TYR A 436 13.95 5.98 -3.77
N PHE A 437 12.91 5.99 -4.56
CA PHE A 437 11.61 5.43 -4.19
C PHE A 437 11.56 3.89 -4.17
N TRP A 438 12.51 3.22 -4.79
CA TRP A 438 12.50 1.76 -4.97
C TRP A 438 12.30 0.94 -3.68
N PRO A 439 12.84 1.30 -2.51
CA PRO A 439 12.55 0.56 -1.28
C PRO A 439 11.07 0.50 -0.94
N ALA A 440 10.29 1.54 -1.23
CA ALA A 440 8.87 1.63 -0.92
C ALA A 440 7.93 1.01 -1.97
N VAL A 441 8.45 0.31 -2.98
CA VAL A 441 7.59 -0.28 -4.04
C VAL A 441 6.65 -1.34 -3.48
N GLU A 442 7.06 -2.10 -2.45
CA GLU A 442 6.14 -3.03 -1.78
C GLU A 442 4.95 -2.28 -1.16
N GLN A 443 5.19 -1.20 -0.43
CA GLN A 443 4.12 -0.39 0.16
C GLN A 443 3.28 0.36 -0.91
N TYR A 444 3.88 0.71 -2.04
CA TYR A 444 3.13 1.23 -3.20
C TYR A 444 2.14 0.18 -3.72
N VAL A 445 2.57 -1.08 -3.88
CA VAL A 445 1.71 -2.19 -4.30
C VAL A 445 0.60 -2.44 -3.27
N GLU A 446 0.93 -2.41 -1.97
CA GLU A 446 -0.07 -2.50 -0.90
C GLU A 446 -1.17 -1.44 -1.05
N CYS A 447 -0.79 -0.19 -1.24
CA CYS A 447 -1.74 0.92 -1.40
C CYS A 447 -2.61 0.78 -2.67
N THR A 448 -2.01 0.39 -3.79
CA THR A 448 -2.68 0.40 -5.09
C THR A 448 -3.59 -0.81 -5.28
N HIS A 449 -3.24 -1.98 -4.71
CA HIS A 449 -4.07 -3.19 -4.81
C HIS A 449 -5.19 -3.28 -3.77
N GLU A 450 -5.17 -2.46 -2.75
CA GLU A 450 -6.06 -2.54 -1.59
C GLU A 450 -7.55 -2.45 -1.96
N TYR A 451 -7.91 -1.51 -2.83
CA TYR A 451 -9.31 -1.31 -3.22
C TYR A 451 -9.88 -2.53 -3.95
N TRP A 452 -9.10 -3.13 -4.86
CA TRP A 452 -9.48 -4.34 -5.55
C TRP A 452 -9.48 -5.55 -4.61
N ARG A 453 -8.42 -5.71 -3.82
CA ARG A 453 -8.21 -6.83 -2.89
C ARG A 453 -9.32 -6.90 -1.83
N SER A 454 -9.77 -5.75 -1.33
CA SER A 454 -10.84 -5.66 -0.33
C SER A 454 -12.25 -5.67 -0.92
N ASN A 455 -12.43 -5.94 -2.21
CA ASN A 455 -13.73 -5.87 -2.89
C ASN A 455 -14.41 -4.49 -2.73
N GLY A 456 -13.64 -3.42 -2.86
CA GLY A 456 -14.15 -2.05 -2.79
C GLY A 456 -14.41 -1.50 -1.38
N GLN A 457 -14.05 -2.22 -0.33
CA GLN A 457 -14.33 -1.80 1.05
C GLN A 457 -13.42 -0.68 1.53
N PHE A 458 -12.16 -0.67 1.08
CA PHE A 458 -11.19 0.34 1.50
C PHE A 458 -10.27 0.75 0.35
N THR A 459 -9.96 2.05 0.30
CA THR A 459 -8.91 2.62 -0.53
C THR A 459 -8.20 3.72 0.23
N PRO A 460 -6.85 3.75 0.26
CA PRO A 460 -6.13 4.82 0.93
C PRO A 460 -6.19 6.11 0.10
N ASN A 461 -6.58 7.24 0.72
CA ASN A 461 -6.61 8.53 0.07
C ASN A 461 -5.23 9.19 0.16
N ILE A 462 -4.35 8.87 -0.77
CA ILE A 462 -2.95 9.29 -0.75
C ILE A 462 -2.58 10.02 -2.03
N THR A 463 -1.93 11.18 -1.89
CA THR A 463 -1.18 11.84 -2.96
C THR A 463 0.31 11.65 -2.68
N LEU A 464 0.94 10.73 -3.40
CA LEU A 464 2.39 10.50 -3.34
C LEU A 464 3.09 11.45 -4.32
N ARG A 465 3.85 12.39 -3.80
CA ARG A 465 4.65 13.35 -4.57
C ARG A 465 6.08 12.86 -4.72
N LEU A 466 6.59 12.87 -5.93
CA LEU A 466 7.97 12.51 -6.25
C LEU A 466 8.58 13.47 -7.27
N ALA A 467 9.72 14.06 -6.94
CA ALA A 467 10.52 14.86 -7.85
C ALA A 467 11.21 13.94 -8.87
N SER A 468 10.81 14.03 -10.15
CA SER A 468 11.22 13.11 -11.23
C SER A 468 12.01 13.81 -12.33
N GLY A 469 12.77 13.04 -13.12
CA GLY A 469 13.42 13.46 -14.33
C GLY A 469 14.81 14.09 -14.18
N GLY A 470 15.47 14.31 -15.31
CA GLY A 470 16.80 14.89 -15.44
C GLY A 470 16.81 16.36 -15.83
N TYR A 471 17.74 16.73 -16.69
CA TYR A 471 18.07 18.11 -17.13
C TYR A 471 18.54 19.02 -16.00
N ILE A 472 19.03 18.46 -14.91
CA ILE A 472 19.51 19.17 -13.72
C ILE A 472 20.98 18.90 -13.40
N GLY A 473 21.65 18.05 -14.20
CA GLY A 473 23.02 17.61 -13.91
C GLY A 473 23.12 16.70 -12.68
N GLY A 474 22.05 16.01 -12.32
CA GLY A 474 21.97 15.18 -11.12
C GLY A 474 22.61 13.79 -11.27
N GLY A 475 22.84 13.35 -12.50
CA GLY A 475 23.49 12.08 -12.80
C GLY A 475 22.68 10.86 -12.37
N LEU A 476 23.41 9.81 -12.01
CA LEU A 476 22.92 8.45 -11.83
C LEU A 476 21.77 8.30 -10.80
N TYR A 477 21.78 9.10 -9.73
CA TYR A 477 20.87 8.95 -8.60
C TYR A 477 19.91 10.14 -8.40
N HIS A 478 19.90 11.12 -9.31
CA HIS A 478 19.05 12.30 -9.19
C HIS A 478 18.40 12.71 -10.52
N SER A 479 18.57 11.94 -11.59
CA SER A 479 18.09 12.30 -12.93
C SER A 479 17.31 11.18 -13.63
N GLN A 480 16.89 10.14 -12.91
CA GLN A 480 16.12 9.05 -13.51
C GLN A 480 14.62 9.36 -13.53
N THR A 481 13.93 8.64 -14.40
CA THR A 481 12.47 8.57 -14.48
C THR A 481 12.00 7.18 -14.05
N ILE A 482 10.82 7.07 -13.47
CA ILE A 482 10.29 5.82 -12.92
C ILE A 482 8.89 5.48 -13.42
N GLU A 483 8.24 6.37 -14.16
CA GLU A 483 6.85 6.22 -14.58
C GLU A 483 6.62 4.96 -15.43
N GLY A 484 7.54 4.59 -16.32
CA GLY A 484 7.39 3.39 -17.15
C GLY A 484 7.29 2.11 -16.32
N ALA A 485 8.03 2.02 -15.22
CA ALA A 485 7.94 0.88 -14.29
C ALA A 485 6.62 0.89 -13.50
N LEU A 486 6.21 2.05 -13.00
CA LEU A 486 5.03 2.17 -12.13
C LEU A 486 3.70 2.15 -12.88
N THR A 487 3.67 2.52 -14.16
CA THR A 487 2.46 2.42 -15.01
C THR A 487 2.02 0.97 -15.27
N SER A 488 2.90 0.00 -15.07
CA SER A 488 2.56 -1.44 -15.16
C SER A 488 1.83 -1.99 -13.94
N LEU A 489 1.77 -1.24 -12.83
CA LEU A 489 1.13 -1.63 -11.58
C LEU A 489 -0.28 -1.03 -11.52
N PRO A 490 -1.35 -1.86 -11.47
CA PRO A 490 -2.72 -1.35 -11.45
C PRO A 490 -3.07 -0.72 -10.10
N GLY A 491 -4.07 0.18 -10.10
CA GLY A 491 -4.65 0.74 -8.88
C GLY A 491 -4.16 2.12 -8.49
N ALA A 492 -3.31 2.76 -9.29
CA ALA A 492 -2.89 4.16 -9.09
C ALA A 492 -3.32 5.05 -10.25
N ARG A 493 -3.62 6.31 -9.95
CA ARG A 493 -3.58 7.39 -10.96
C ARG A 493 -2.17 7.92 -11.03
N ILE A 494 -1.70 8.27 -12.22
CA ILE A 494 -0.36 8.82 -12.42
C ILE A 494 -0.48 10.10 -13.22
N VAL A 495 -0.02 11.21 -12.64
CA VAL A 495 -0.06 12.55 -13.25
C VAL A 495 1.35 13.12 -13.37
N TYR A 496 1.59 13.90 -14.43
CA TYR A 496 2.88 14.50 -14.71
C TYR A 496 2.70 15.87 -15.40
N PRO A 497 2.48 16.95 -14.63
CA PRO A 497 2.22 18.28 -15.18
C PRO A 497 3.48 18.86 -15.86
N SER A 498 3.25 19.71 -16.88
CA SER A 498 4.31 20.44 -17.59
C SER A 498 4.30 21.95 -17.30
N PHE A 499 3.23 22.47 -16.71
CA PHE A 499 2.99 23.90 -16.46
C PHE A 499 2.43 24.16 -15.07
N ALA A 500 2.61 25.37 -14.54
CA ALA A 500 2.24 25.72 -13.18
C ALA A 500 0.73 25.66 -12.91
N ASP A 501 -0.13 26.08 -13.85
CA ASP A 501 -1.59 25.97 -13.75
C ASP A 501 -2.07 24.51 -13.68
N ASP A 502 -1.51 23.65 -14.55
CA ASP A 502 -1.81 22.22 -14.52
C ASP A 502 -1.29 21.55 -13.25
N ALA A 503 -0.11 21.95 -12.77
CA ALA A 503 0.42 21.46 -11.51
C ALA A 503 -0.53 21.75 -10.34
N ALA A 504 -1.02 22.98 -10.23
CA ALA A 504 -2.01 23.36 -9.22
C ALA A 504 -3.33 22.59 -9.37
N GLY A 505 -3.87 22.55 -10.60
CA GLY A 505 -5.17 21.93 -10.88
C GLY A 505 -5.19 20.43 -10.67
N LEU A 506 -4.13 19.70 -11.11
CA LEU A 506 -4.00 18.25 -10.91
C LEU A 506 -3.74 17.90 -9.45
N LEU A 507 -2.94 18.69 -8.73
CA LEU A 507 -2.71 18.47 -7.30
C LEU A 507 -4.00 18.61 -6.50
N ARG A 508 -4.80 19.66 -6.79
CA ARG A 508 -6.10 19.87 -6.14
C ARG A 508 -7.06 18.72 -6.41
N THR A 509 -7.15 18.27 -7.66
CA THR A 509 -7.97 17.12 -8.03
C THR A 509 -7.48 15.83 -7.34
N SER A 510 -6.17 15.64 -7.23
CA SER A 510 -5.58 14.50 -6.50
C SER A 510 -5.97 14.52 -5.03
N MET A 511 -5.83 15.65 -4.36
CA MET A 511 -6.12 15.80 -2.93
C MET A 511 -7.62 15.75 -2.60
N ARG A 512 -8.50 15.92 -3.57
CA ARG A 512 -9.96 15.79 -3.41
C ARG A 512 -10.49 14.42 -3.84
N SER A 513 -9.68 13.61 -4.52
CA SER A 513 -10.07 12.29 -5.02
C SER A 513 -9.83 11.21 -3.98
N LYS A 514 -10.72 10.21 -3.96
CA LYS A 514 -10.47 8.96 -3.24
C LYS A 514 -9.42 8.12 -3.97
N GLY A 515 -8.67 7.33 -3.22
CA GLY A 515 -7.68 6.41 -3.74
C GLY A 515 -6.30 7.02 -3.94
N PHE A 516 -5.41 6.24 -4.49
CA PHE A 516 -3.98 6.54 -4.61
C PHE A 516 -3.67 7.31 -5.89
N THR A 517 -2.94 8.42 -5.76
CA THR A 517 -2.42 9.19 -6.89
C THR A 517 -0.91 9.36 -6.76
N LEU A 518 -0.16 8.90 -7.75
CA LEU A 518 1.25 9.23 -7.94
C LEU A 518 1.34 10.56 -8.69
N TYR A 519 1.88 11.55 -8.03
CA TYR A 519 2.06 12.92 -8.53
C TYR A 519 3.55 13.15 -8.82
N LEU A 520 3.94 13.03 -10.10
CA LEU A 520 5.30 13.20 -10.55
C LEU A 520 5.57 14.67 -10.85
N GLU A 521 6.66 15.22 -10.31
CA GLU A 521 7.03 16.61 -10.42
C GLU A 521 8.30 16.75 -11.26
N PRO A 522 8.25 17.39 -12.45
CA PRO A 522 9.45 17.57 -13.28
C PRO A 522 10.39 18.57 -12.63
N LYS A 523 11.46 18.10 -12.00
CA LYS A 523 12.42 18.89 -11.22
C LYS A 523 13.00 20.09 -12.00
N ALA A 524 13.33 19.87 -13.26
CA ALA A 524 13.90 20.91 -14.10
C ALA A 524 12.93 22.08 -14.34
N LEU A 525 11.61 21.85 -14.21
CA LEU A 525 10.60 22.87 -14.43
C LEU A 525 10.19 23.63 -13.17
N TYR A 526 10.67 23.27 -12.00
CA TYR A 526 10.24 23.88 -10.74
C TYR A 526 10.30 25.40 -10.74
N ASN A 527 11.37 25.99 -11.27
CA ASN A 527 11.57 27.44 -11.36
C ASN A 527 11.76 27.92 -12.81
N ALA A 528 11.44 27.08 -13.79
CA ALA A 528 11.59 27.40 -15.20
C ALA A 528 10.58 28.46 -15.65
N VAL A 529 11.07 29.49 -16.37
CA VAL A 529 10.24 30.59 -16.85
C VAL A 529 9.24 30.11 -17.88
N GLU A 530 9.62 29.20 -18.75
CA GLU A 530 8.80 28.59 -19.79
C GLU A 530 7.62 27.77 -19.25
N ALA A 531 7.78 27.22 -18.03
CA ALA A 531 6.74 26.46 -17.36
C ALA A 531 5.84 27.33 -16.44
N SER A 532 6.23 28.59 -16.23
CA SER A 532 5.49 29.53 -15.39
C SER A 532 4.26 30.06 -16.11
N THR A 533 3.11 30.01 -15.44
CA THR A 533 1.81 30.45 -15.98
C THR A 533 1.04 31.24 -14.94
N PHE A 534 0.03 31.99 -15.38
CA PHE A 534 -1.02 32.45 -14.48
C PHE A 534 -1.78 31.24 -13.92
N VAL A 535 -1.99 31.20 -12.62
CA VAL A 535 -2.72 30.11 -11.92
C VAL A 535 -4.03 30.68 -11.38
N PRO A 536 -5.17 30.35 -11.99
CA PRO A 536 -6.47 30.81 -11.48
C PRO A 536 -6.74 30.29 -10.07
N GLU A 537 -7.39 31.10 -9.25
CA GLU A 537 -7.83 30.69 -7.93
C GLU A 537 -8.78 29.49 -8.04
N ASP A 538 -8.57 28.47 -7.21
CA ASP A 538 -9.34 27.23 -7.22
C ASP A 538 -9.39 26.49 -8.59
N PHE A 539 -8.41 26.67 -9.45
CA PHE A 539 -8.34 25.96 -10.71
C PHE A 539 -8.19 24.45 -10.50
N GLU A 540 -8.98 23.67 -11.22
CA GLU A 540 -9.04 22.20 -11.14
C GLU A 540 -8.85 21.61 -12.52
N VAL A 541 -8.08 20.51 -12.63
CA VAL A 541 -7.88 19.75 -13.86
C VAL A 541 -8.36 18.32 -13.67
N PRO A 542 -9.32 17.83 -14.47
CA PRO A 542 -9.77 16.43 -14.38
C PRO A 542 -8.69 15.45 -14.82
N PHE A 543 -8.67 14.28 -14.21
CA PHE A 543 -7.83 13.19 -14.69
C PHE A 543 -8.27 12.70 -16.07
N GLY A 544 -7.32 12.23 -16.86
CA GLY A 544 -7.60 11.68 -18.20
C GLY A 544 -7.99 12.74 -19.21
N LYS A 545 -7.55 14.00 -19.01
CA LYS A 545 -7.72 15.09 -19.97
C LYS A 545 -6.37 15.67 -20.37
N ALA A 546 -5.96 15.36 -21.60
CA ALA A 546 -4.78 15.97 -22.23
C ALA A 546 -5.08 17.42 -22.65
N ARG A 547 -4.02 18.18 -22.92
CA ARG A 547 -4.14 19.55 -23.42
C ARG A 547 -3.39 19.71 -24.72
N ILE A 548 -4.08 20.23 -25.75
CA ILE A 548 -3.42 20.63 -27.01
C ILE A 548 -2.73 21.96 -26.74
N ARG A 549 -1.43 21.93 -26.59
CA ARG A 549 -0.58 23.13 -26.35
C ARG A 549 -0.37 23.94 -27.61
N ARG A 550 -0.30 23.26 -28.73
CA ARG A 550 -0.19 23.87 -30.06
C ARG A 550 -1.10 23.10 -31.02
N PRO A 551 -2.06 23.75 -31.67
CA PRO A 551 -2.82 23.10 -32.72
C PRO A 551 -1.96 22.91 -33.99
N GLY A 552 -2.25 21.85 -34.73
CA GLY A 552 -1.55 21.53 -35.97
C GLY A 552 -2.30 20.55 -36.83
N LYS A 553 -1.81 20.26 -38.05
CA LYS A 553 -2.45 19.36 -39.00
C LYS A 553 -1.49 18.40 -39.73
N ASP A 554 -0.16 18.62 -39.60
CA ASP A 554 0.82 17.88 -40.39
C ASP A 554 1.47 16.70 -39.64
N LEU A 555 1.58 16.82 -38.31
CA LEU A 555 2.15 15.80 -37.42
C LEU A 555 1.58 15.95 -36.00
N THR A 556 1.23 14.84 -35.37
CA THR A 556 0.90 14.79 -33.92
C THR A 556 2.17 14.47 -33.12
N ILE A 557 2.51 15.33 -32.16
CA ILE A 557 3.50 15.04 -31.13
C ILE A 557 2.74 14.78 -29.81
N ILE A 558 2.97 13.62 -29.20
CA ILE A 558 2.42 13.23 -27.88
C ILE A 558 3.54 13.26 -26.87
N THR A 559 3.36 14.02 -25.81
CA THR A 559 4.43 14.28 -24.82
C THR A 559 3.88 14.59 -23.42
N TYR A 560 4.76 14.70 -22.43
CA TYR A 560 4.45 15.12 -21.05
C TYR A 560 5.71 15.60 -20.32
N GLY A 561 5.54 16.33 -19.21
CA GLY A 561 6.64 16.78 -18.36
C GLY A 561 7.65 17.68 -19.10
N ASN A 562 8.94 17.48 -18.84
CA ASN A 562 10.04 18.29 -19.41
C ASN A 562 10.02 18.35 -20.95
N THR A 563 9.71 17.23 -21.59
CA THR A 563 9.78 17.14 -23.06
C THR A 563 8.70 17.94 -23.78
N THR A 564 7.64 18.35 -23.08
CA THR A 564 6.60 19.23 -23.64
C THR A 564 7.17 20.54 -24.15
N HIS A 565 8.06 21.17 -23.38
CA HIS A 565 8.69 22.44 -23.77
C HIS A 565 9.63 22.28 -24.95
N LEU A 566 10.42 21.21 -24.97
CA LEU A 566 11.29 20.89 -26.11
C LEU A 566 10.49 20.68 -27.39
N CYS A 567 9.36 19.97 -27.31
CA CYS A 567 8.46 19.76 -28.43
C CYS A 567 7.83 21.05 -28.96
N LEU A 568 7.44 21.97 -28.06
CA LEU A 568 6.92 23.28 -28.46
C LEU A 568 7.95 24.11 -29.20
N ASN A 569 9.21 24.11 -28.74
CA ASN A 569 10.32 24.82 -29.39
C ASN A 569 10.60 24.26 -30.79
N VAL A 570 10.64 22.93 -30.91
CA VAL A 570 10.85 22.28 -32.23
C VAL A 570 9.67 22.53 -33.18
N ALA A 571 8.45 22.49 -32.69
CA ALA A 571 7.26 22.78 -33.49
C ALA A 571 7.29 24.23 -34.04
N GLU A 572 7.69 25.18 -33.23
CA GLU A 572 7.86 26.58 -33.66
C GLU A 572 9.00 26.75 -34.65
N LEU A 573 10.13 26.07 -34.47
CA LEU A 573 11.27 26.09 -35.40
C LEU A 573 10.85 25.55 -36.77
N LEU A 574 10.21 24.37 -36.82
CA LEU A 574 9.77 23.75 -38.08
C LEU A 574 8.70 24.57 -38.80
N TYR A 575 7.83 25.26 -38.05
CA TYR A 575 6.89 26.20 -38.63
C TYR A 575 7.58 27.39 -39.30
N LYS A 576 8.57 28.01 -38.64
CA LYS A 576 9.35 29.14 -39.20
C LYS A 576 10.17 28.74 -40.42
N GLU A 577 10.75 27.55 -40.44
CA GLU A 577 11.58 27.08 -41.50
C GLU A 577 10.85 26.59 -42.74
N LYS A 578 9.68 25.89 -42.50
CA LYS A 578 9.01 25.09 -43.53
C LYS A 578 7.51 25.35 -43.64
N GLY A 579 6.94 26.10 -42.72
CA GLY A 579 5.47 26.27 -42.62
C GLY A 579 4.73 25.04 -42.13
N TRP A 580 5.41 24.04 -41.58
CA TRP A 580 4.80 22.84 -41.04
C TRP A 580 4.09 23.08 -39.72
N GLU A 581 2.84 22.63 -39.60
CA GLU A 581 1.98 22.84 -38.44
C GLU A 581 1.89 21.56 -37.60
N LEU A 582 2.75 21.45 -36.58
CA LEU A 582 2.78 20.31 -35.68
C LEU A 582 1.81 20.54 -34.52
N GLU A 583 0.94 19.54 -34.26
CA GLU A 583 0.08 19.52 -33.09
C GLU A 583 0.83 18.90 -31.92
N VAL A 584 0.89 19.63 -30.80
CA VAL A 584 1.57 19.16 -29.58
C VAL A 584 0.53 18.90 -28.50
N ILE A 585 0.41 17.63 -28.10
CA ILE A 585 -0.47 17.16 -27.04
C ILE A 585 0.36 16.91 -25.78
N ASP A 586 0.06 17.65 -24.74
CA ASP A 586 0.57 17.43 -23.37
C ASP A 586 -0.41 16.52 -22.63
N LEU A 587 0.01 15.32 -22.30
CA LEU A 587 -0.85 14.31 -21.68
C LEU A 587 -1.31 14.70 -20.28
N ARG A 588 -0.49 15.33 -19.45
CA ARG A 588 -0.74 15.72 -18.06
C ARG A 588 -1.08 14.54 -17.13
N THR A 589 -1.80 13.54 -17.63
CA THR A 589 -2.19 12.31 -16.93
C THR A 589 -1.77 11.11 -17.74
N LEU A 590 -0.98 10.22 -17.15
CA LEU A 590 -0.57 8.96 -17.78
C LEU A 590 -1.60 7.85 -17.50
N ILE A 591 -2.14 7.82 -16.28
CA ILE A 591 -3.23 6.92 -15.89
C ILE A 591 -4.28 7.77 -15.13
N PRO A 592 -5.52 7.85 -15.64
CA PRO A 592 -6.00 7.35 -16.95
C PRO A 592 -5.46 8.17 -18.13
N LEU A 593 -5.28 7.51 -19.28
CA LEU A 593 -4.81 8.13 -20.52
C LEU A 593 -5.99 8.75 -21.30
N ASP A 594 -5.82 9.98 -21.82
CA ASP A 594 -6.79 10.61 -22.73
C ASP A 594 -6.70 10.03 -24.16
N LYS A 595 -7.27 8.85 -24.35
CA LYS A 595 -7.30 8.20 -25.67
C LYS A 595 -8.07 9.01 -26.70
N GLU A 596 -9.11 9.74 -26.30
CA GLU A 596 -9.95 10.53 -27.20
C GLU A 596 -9.15 11.65 -27.86
N ALA A 597 -8.41 12.43 -27.07
CA ALA A 597 -7.55 13.49 -27.59
C ALA A 597 -6.47 12.94 -28.53
N ILE A 598 -5.81 11.85 -28.15
CA ILE A 598 -4.83 11.16 -28.99
C ILE A 598 -5.46 10.71 -30.32
N PHE A 599 -6.60 10.01 -30.27
CA PHE A 599 -7.22 9.43 -31.45
C PHE A 599 -7.71 10.50 -32.42
N ASN A 600 -8.29 11.60 -31.90
CA ASN A 600 -8.75 12.72 -32.72
C ASN A 600 -7.59 13.40 -33.46
N SER A 601 -6.47 13.59 -32.78
CA SER A 601 -5.28 14.20 -33.37
C SER A 601 -4.64 13.27 -34.41
N VAL A 602 -4.45 11.99 -34.11
CA VAL A 602 -3.86 11.01 -35.05
C VAL A 602 -4.69 10.87 -36.30
N LYS A 603 -6.01 10.81 -36.18
CA LYS A 603 -6.92 10.77 -37.38
C LYS A 603 -6.83 12.01 -38.25
N LYS A 604 -6.47 13.15 -37.66
CA LYS A 604 -6.31 14.41 -38.40
C LYS A 604 -4.97 14.52 -39.10
N THR A 605 -3.89 14.08 -38.46
CA THR A 605 -2.51 14.31 -38.93
C THR A 605 -1.89 13.12 -39.65
N SER A 606 -2.40 11.90 -39.41
CA SER A 606 -1.92 10.62 -39.93
C SER A 606 -0.45 10.27 -39.64
N LYS A 607 0.28 11.10 -38.93
CA LYS A 607 1.68 10.94 -38.57
C LYS A 607 1.90 11.20 -37.08
N VAL A 608 2.69 10.35 -36.41
CA VAL A 608 2.82 10.36 -34.96
C VAL A 608 4.26 10.30 -34.51
N LEU A 609 4.64 11.24 -33.67
CA LEU A 609 5.87 11.24 -32.89
C LEU A 609 5.53 11.22 -31.39
N ILE A 610 6.02 10.23 -30.65
CA ILE A 610 5.87 10.15 -29.20
C ILE A 610 7.19 10.57 -28.57
N VAL A 611 7.14 11.57 -27.69
CA VAL A 611 8.35 12.13 -27.06
C VAL A 611 8.17 12.10 -25.54
N HIS A 612 9.06 11.44 -24.84
CA HIS A 612 9.06 11.38 -23.39
C HIS A 612 10.48 11.25 -22.82
N GLU A 613 10.67 11.63 -21.59
CA GLU A 613 11.97 11.57 -20.93
C GLU A 613 12.38 10.16 -20.54
N ASP A 614 11.43 9.27 -20.28
CA ASP A 614 11.70 7.85 -19.96
C ASP A 614 12.43 7.13 -21.12
N LYS A 615 12.96 5.95 -20.84
CA LYS A 615 13.72 5.17 -21.83
C LYS A 615 12.83 4.79 -23.04
N VAL A 616 13.39 4.82 -24.24
CA VAL A 616 12.65 4.32 -25.42
C VAL A 616 12.29 2.85 -25.26
N PHE A 617 13.24 2.07 -24.70
CA PHE A 617 12.99 0.66 -24.40
C PHE A 617 12.14 0.53 -23.13
N SER A 618 10.96 -0.09 -23.24
CA SER A 618 10.04 -0.38 -22.12
C SER A 618 9.48 0.85 -21.39
N GLY A 619 9.70 2.07 -21.88
CA GLY A 619 9.07 3.27 -21.33
C GLY A 619 7.61 3.41 -21.79
N PHE A 620 6.86 4.31 -21.13
CA PHE A 620 5.42 4.50 -21.31
C PHE A 620 5.02 4.82 -22.77
N GLY A 621 5.90 5.46 -23.55
CA GLY A 621 5.66 5.71 -24.96
C GLY A 621 5.50 4.44 -25.82
N ALA A 622 5.97 3.29 -25.34
CA ALA A 622 5.76 2.01 -26.03
C ALA A 622 4.29 1.56 -25.93
N GLU A 623 3.65 1.77 -24.80
CA GLU A 623 2.22 1.49 -24.60
C GLU A 623 1.36 2.40 -25.48
N ILE A 624 1.67 3.69 -25.52
CA ILE A 624 0.97 4.65 -26.40
C ILE A 624 1.09 4.22 -27.88
N ALA A 625 2.29 3.84 -28.32
CA ALA A 625 2.53 3.36 -29.68
C ALA A 625 1.74 2.06 -29.97
N GLY A 626 1.69 1.14 -28.99
CA GLY A 626 0.91 -0.10 -29.08
C GLY A 626 -0.59 0.17 -29.23
N ILE A 627 -1.15 1.07 -28.44
CA ILE A 627 -2.55 1.50 -28.51
C ILE A 627 -2.86 2.10 -29.89
N ILE A 628 -2.05 3.06 -30.35
CA ILE A 628 -2.26 3.69 -31.67
C ILE A 628 -2.11 2.66 -32.79
N GLY A 629 -1.11 1.79 -32.73
CA GLY A 629 -0.88 0.76 -33.74
C GLY A 629 -2.03 -0.25 -33.86
N SER A 630 -2.66 -0.61 -32.74
CA SER A 630 -3.78 -1.55 -32.72
C SER A 630 -5.12 -0.91 -33.09
N GLU A 631 -5.37 0.33 -32.64
CA GLU A 631 -6.68 0.98 -32.73
C GLU A 631 -6.80 1.89 -33.98
N LEU A 632 -5.67 2.43 -34.48
CA LEU A 632 -5.66 3.48 -35.50
C LEU A 632 -4.75 3.17 -36.70
N PHE A 633 -4.28 1.93 -36.86
CA PHE A 633 -3.37 1.54 -37.95
C PHE A 633 -3.83 2.05 -39.35
N GLN A 634 -5.12 1.98 -39.66
CA GLN A 634 -5.68 2.41 -40.93
C GLN A 634 -5.63 3.94 -41.16
N TYR A 635 -5.29 4.73 -40.16
CA TYR A 635 -5.16 6.19 -40.27
C TYR A 635 -3.71 6.65 -40.39
N LEU A 636 -2.74 5.74 -40.34
CA LEU A 636 -1.33 6.09 -40.34
C LEU A 636 -0.74 6.11 -41.75
N ASP A 637 -0.13 7.22 -42.13
CA ASP A 637 0.62 7.40 -43.39
C ASP A 637 2.13 7.17 -43.22
N ALA A 638 2.62 7.03 -41.99
CA ALA A 638 4.03 6.79 -41.65
C ALA A 638 4.16 5.85 -40.45
N PRO A 639 5.32 5.20 -40.24
CA PRO A 639 5.61 4.49 -39.00
C PRO A 639 5.52 5.41 -37.78
N ILE A 640 5.01 4.89 -36.65
CA ILE A 640 5.06 5.62 -35.38
C ILE A 640 6.51 5.73 -34.93
N GLN A 641 7.03 6.95 -34.73
CA GLN A 641 8.36 7.16 -34.17
C GLN A 641 8.27 7.51 -32.69
N ARG A 642 9.30 7.10 -31.94
CA ARG A 642 9.46 7.40 -30.53
C ARG A 642 10.83 8.02 -30.25
N VAL A 643 10.85 9.14 -29.55
CA VAL A 643 12.07 9.78 -29.01
C VAL A 643 11.98 9.73 -27.49
N GLY A 644 12.93 9.12 -26.85
CA GLY A 644 13.06 9.00 -25.40
C GLY A 644 14.52 8.86 -25.02
N SER A 645 14.79 8.71 -23.74
CA SER A 645 16.16 8.47 -23.26
C SER A 645 16.74 7.18 -23.82
N LEU A 646 18.03 7.16 -24.02
CA LEU A 646 18.76 5.93 -24.33
C LEU A 646 18.57 4.91 -23.19
N PHE A 647 18.62 3.62 -23.52
CA PHE A 647 18.52 2.55 -22.53
C PHE A 647 19.82 2.42 -21.72
N THR A 648 20.10 3.46 -20.93
CA THR A 648 21.25 3.57 -20.04
C THR A 648 20.89 4.45 -18.85
N PRO A 649 21.59 4.34 -17.70
CA PRO A 649 21.49 5.33 -16.63
C PRO A 649 21.94 6.71 -17.14
N VAL A 650 21.44 7.79 -16.50
CA VAL A 650 21.79 9.15 -16.86
C VAL A 650 23.19 9.52 -16.33
N GLY A 651 24.06 10.01 -17.19
CA GLY A 651 25.43 10.40 -16.83
C GLY A 651 25.49 11.75 -16.11
N PHE A 652 26.47 11.93 -15.22
CA PHE A 652 26.64 13.16 -14.44
C PHE A 652 27.19 14.33 -15.26
N HIS A 653 28.14 14.07 -16.18
CA HIS A 653 28.71 15.12 -17.00
C HIS A 653 27.69 15.67 -18.01
N PRO A 654 27.53 17.00 -18.18
CA PRO A 654 26.50 17.58 -19.06
C PRO A 654 26.50 17.06 -20.49
N VAL A 655 27.68 16.71 -21.03
CA VAL A 655 27.79 16.09 -22.37
C VAL A 655 27.12 14.71 -22.40
N LEU A 656 27.26 13.92 -21.34
CA LEU A 656 26.65 12.59 -21.24
C LEU A 656 25.13 12.71 -21.00
N GLU A 657 24.72 13.60 -20.11
CA GLU A 657 23.29 13.86 -19.86
C GLU A 657 22.59 14.25 -21.17
N ARG A 658 23.15 15.22 -21.92
CA ARG A 658 22.59 15.67 -23.20
C ARG A 658 22.58 14.58 -24.28
N ALA A 659 23.53 13.68 -24.28
CA ALA A 659 23.59 12.58 -25.24
C ALA A 659 22.58 11.47 -24.92
N ILE A 660 22.15 11.36 -23.66
CA ILE A 660 21.25 10.31 -23.16
C ILE A 660 19.79 10.76 -23.22
N LEU A 661 19.52 11.98 -22.73
CA LEU A 661 18.16 12.52 -22.66
C LEU A 661 17.69 13.07 -24.03
N PRO A 662 16.36 13.04 -24.31
CA PRO A 662 15.80 13.74 -25.46
C PRO A 662 16.22 15.20 -25.47
N ASN A 663 16.45 15.73 -26.66
CA ASN A 663 16.79 17.15 -26.86
C ASN A 663 16.15 17.67 -28.14
N GLU A 664 16.18 18.98 -28.35
CA GLU A 664 15.58 19.62 -29.53
C GLU A 664 16.11 19.06 -30.85
N GLU A 665 17.40 18.72 -30.93
CA GLU A 665 18.02 18.15 -32.12
C GLU A 665 17.45 16.78 -32.47
N THR A 666 17.36 15.87 -31.49
CA THR A 666 16.79 14.51 -31.69
C THR A 666 15.31 14.57 -32.04
N ILE A 667 14.56 15.46 -31.41
CA ILE A 667 13.12 15.65 -31.70
C ILE A 667 12.94 16.27 -33.09
N TYR A 668 13.73 17.27 -33.47
CA TYR A 668 13.69 17.92 -34.78
C TYR A 668 13.95 16.94 -35.90
N HIS A 669 14.98 16.10 -35.78
CA HIS A 669 15.31 15.11 -36.80
C HIS A 669 14.21 14.07 -36.98
N ALA A 670 13.66 13.53 -35.88
CA ALA A 670 12.55 12.57 -35.93
C ALA A 670 11.27 13.18 -36.55
N ALA A 671 10.92 14.41 -36.13
CA ALA A 671 9.76 15.11 -36.68
C ALA A 671 9.92 15.39 -38.17
N LYS A 672 11.10 15.87 -38.59
CA LYS A 672 11.41 16.15 -40.00
C LYS A 672 11.37 14.89 -40.88
N GLU A 673 11.92 13.79 -40.40
CA GLU A 673 11.85 12.49 -41.09
C GLU A 673 10.40 12.07 -41.33
N LEU A 674 9.52 12.12 -40.30
CA LEU A 674 8.10 11.81 -40.44
C LEU A 674 7.37 12.75 -41.39
N LEU A 675 7.70 14.03 -41.41
CA LEU A 675 7.07 15.03 -42.27
C LEU A 675 7.47 14.86 -43.74
N LEU A 676 8.64 14.29 -44.00
CA LEU A 676 9.12 13.97 -45.35
C LEU A 676 8.73 12.58 -45.86
N TYR A 677 8.27 11.72 -44.97
CA TYR A 677 7.77 10.38 -45.31
C TYR A 677 6.52 10.43 -46.15
#